data_5dad6b7abbcd51b5687e7c2fbd34722e
#
_entry.id   5dad6b7abbcd51b5687e7c2fbd34722e
#
_cell.length_a   1.000
_cell.length_b   1.000
_cell.length_c   1.000
_cell.angle_alpha   90.00
_cell.angle_beta   90.00
_cell.angle_gamma   90.00
#
_symmetry.space_group_name_H-M   'P 1'
#
loop_
_entity.id
_entity.type
_entity.pdbx_description
1 polymer ?
#
loop_
_entity_poly.entity_id
_entity_poly.type
_entity_poly.pdbx_seq_one_letter_code
_entity_poly.pdbx_strand_id
1 'polypeptide(L)'
;VNLNERVRVALSKLRDVLSRRESCENTRGNLQQMKPDSANQSKKDQRLERKKRKALAFLELMELNERDRETAAVKQTTPSAESVEESQQPEQKKAKLEEVDYQTLKTEVNKKRDRMRNVPKLRLKEVGQEALMKTKPEDRVPLLMDDVQALLMHTLLRTDSPMSPGRWVALEKSAKLTHTTVLLVEGLTSDDFAEFEHEMPECKKIFQHILQVVAPSDRLVEELACVPLSDTHKDILLAEYGSLEAAMLGCKDHLLIRRSIFNNIAGSDAGVDPDYSELDLPPGDKFPRTQLLLSPIQMINEDYPLPLTGNLKHRYIDYITTNDHYAPVTPKSPMFGLDCEMCRTSINASELTRVSIVDEQGQEFYESLVRPNNKIIDYVTQFSGITPELMKNVSKTLKDVHRELKNKLPPDAILVGQSLNFDLNALKMMHPYVIDTSILFNVTGTAGTKTKLKVLAKKFLQQDIQSSAGGHNSIEDCSASLALVKLKLSKNIYYGDQWLQDRRNYHKKASRIGIATQQEVQRFGADATTTEITTTLFGQARKKNKKSAIVTSANNLDNFGNYFGEAMQANADVKKLLCFQKLDSDEAVIEQTVDKCLNYDFNLSCIQLKPEDLATVDAKRNKIRQIDGWVRKLYGAISVNGLLVVLLAGGEVSPQSRMAVAMVETRKC
;
A
#
# COMPACT_ATOMS: atom_id res chain seq x y z
N VAL A 1 30.95 -12.90 -14.06
CA VAL A 1 30.27 -12.83 -15.37
C VAL A 1 28.77 -12.78 -15.11
N ASN A 2 28.18 -11.66 -15.49
CA ASN A 2 26.82 -11.19 -15.12
C ASN A 2 25.73 -12.16 -15.63
N LEU A 3 24.72 -12.45 -14.82
CA LEU A 3 23.56 -13.30 -15.11
C LEU A 3 22.89 -12.94 -16.46
N ASN A 4 22.87 -11.64 -16.78
CA ASN A 4 22.33 -11.11 -18.04
C ASN A 4 23.16 -11.52 -19.30
N GLU A 5 24.45 -11.77 -19.15
CA GLU A 5 25.30 -12.24 -20.26
C GLU A 5 25.07 -13.72 -20.53
N ARG A 6 24.90 -14.54 -19.49
CA ARG A 6 24.60 -15.97 -19.63
C ARG A 6 23.22 -16.21 -20.26
N VAL A 7 22.22 -15.36 -19.91
CA VAL A 7 20.90 -15.38 -20.56
C VAL A 7 20.96 -14.92 -22.01
N ARG A 8 21.80 -13.91 -22.35
CA ARG A 8 22.05 -13.50 -23.74
C ARG A 8 22.72 -14.58 -24.55
N VAL A 9 23.71 -15.28 -23.98
CA VAL A 9 24.42 -16.41 -24.64
C VAL A 9 23.47 -17.60 -24.85
N ALA A 10 22.59 -17.89 -23.91
CA ALA A 10 21.56 -18.93 -24.04
C ALA A 10 20.52 -18.57 -25.12
N LEU A 11 20.07 -17.32 -25.17
CA LEU A 11 19.16 -16.81 -26.19
C LEU A 11 19.81 -16.72 -27.58
N SER A 12 21.11 -16.38 -27.67
CA SER A 12 21.90 -16.42 -28.91
C SER A 12 21.98 -17.85 -29.47
N LYS A 13 22.32 -18.82 -28.63
CA LYS A 13 22.37 -20.24 -29.02
C LYS A 13 20.99 -20.78 -29.46
N LEU A 14 19.91 -20.28 -28.87
CA LEU A 14 18.53 -20.59 -29.32
C LEU A 14 18.20 -19.95 -30.68
N ARG A 15 18.69 -18.73 -30.94
CA ARG A 15 18.56 -18.06 -32.23
C ARG A 15 19.29 -18.77 -33.36
N ASP A 16 20.52 -19.22 -33.10
CA ASP A 16 21.33 -19.98 -34.06
C ASP A 16 20.73 -21.35 -34.39
N VAL A 17 20.03 -21.96 -33.45
CA VAL A 17 19.27 -23.20 -33.69
C VAL A 17 18.02 -22.95 -34.50
N LEU A 18 17.42 -21.75 -34.39
CA LEU A 18 16.25 -21.35 -35.18
C LEU A 18 16.60 -20.87 -36.58
N SER A 19 17.72 -20.15 -36.78
CA SER A 19 18.20 -19.71 -38.10
C SER A 19 18.67 -20.84 -38.98
N ARG A 20 19.21 -21.93 -38.42
CA ARG A 20 19.50 -23.17 -39.17
C ARG A 20 18.28 -23.93 -39.69
N ARG A 21 17.07 -23.47 -39.30
CA ARG A 21 15.80 -24.03 -39.74
C ARG A 21 15.34 -23.46 -41.07
N GLU A 22 15.71 -22.24 -41.43
CA GLU A 22 15.30 -21.58 -42.66
C GLU A 22 16.14 -21.98 -43.89
N SER A 23 17.35 -22.53 -43.68
CA SER A 23 18.23 -22.98 -44.75
C SER A 23 17.97 -24.43 -45.24
N CYS A 24 17.06 -25.17 -44.58
CA CYS A 24 16.74 -26.55 -44.94
C CYS A 24 15.40 -26.72 -45.70
N GLU A 25 14.70 -25.65 -46.04
CA GLU A 25 13.44 -25.75 -46.79
C GLU A 25 13.57 -25.57 -48.31
N ASN A 26 14.77 -25.30 -48.85
CA ASN A 26 14.98 -25.03 -50.27
C ASN A 26 15.66 -26.18 -51.10
N THR A 27 15.56 -27.44 -50.64
CA THR A 27 15.90 -28.59 -51.47
C THR A 27 14.78 -29.62 -51.49
N ARG A 28 13.72 -29.30 -52.26
CA ARG A 28 12.77 -30.29 -52.71
C ARG A 28 12.87 -30.42 -54.22
N GLY A 29 13.55 -31.45 -54.61
CA GLY A 29 13.52 -31.98 -55.94
C GLY A 29 13.85 -33.46 -55.91
N ASN A 30 12.86 -34.29 -56.37
CA ASN A 30 12.97 -35.70 -56.72
C ASN A 30 13.41 -36.74 -55.71
N LEU A 31 12.42 -37.50 -55.22
CA LEU A 31 12.52 -38.99 -55.21
C LEU A 31 11.12 -39.59 -54.96
N GLN A 32 10.73 -40.39 -55.94
CA GLN A 32 9.48 -41.16 -55.95
C GLN A 32 9.55 -42.38 -54.99
N GLN A 33 8.38 -42.68 -54.40
CA GLN A 33 7.92 -43.98 -53.88
C GLN A 33 8.73 -44.68 -52.81
N MET A 34 8.35 -44.43 -51.55
CA MET A 34 8.44 -45.42 -50.47
C MET A 34 7.18 -45.35 -49.59
N LYS A 35 6.72 -46.50 -49.09
CA LYS A 35 5.44 -46.74 -48.39
C LYS A 35 5.14 -45.74 -47.28
N PRO A 36 3.84 -45.28 -47.11
CA PRO A 36 3.50 -44.17 -46.23
C PRO A 36 3.64 -44.48 -44.70
N ASP A 37 3.67 -45.71 -44.26
CA ASP A 37 3.61 -46.03 -42.83
C ASP A 37 4.95 -45.94 -42.07
N SER A 38 6.07 -46.30 -42.71
CA SER A 38 7.38 -46.26 -42.08
C SER A 38 7.92 -44.81 -41.93
N ALA A 39 7.61 -43.92 -42.89
CA ALA A 39 8.05 -42.52 -42.84
C ALA A 39 7.27 -41.69 -41.79
N ASN A 40 6.04 -42.04 -41.50
CA ASN A 40 5.24 -41.42 -40.42
C ASN A 40 5.69 -41.90 -39.06
N GLN A 41 6.07 -43.15 -38.88
CA GLN A 41 6.60 -43.72 -37.64
C GLN A 41 7.94 -43.05 -37.28
N SER A 42 8.86 -42.93 -38.19
CA SER A 42 10.14 -42.23 -38.01
C SER A 42 9.99 -40.76 -37.65
N LYS A 43 8.99 -40.05 -38.21
CA LYS A 43 8.67 -38.65 -37.83
C LYS A 43 8.08 -38.54 -36.45
N LYS A 44 7.27 -39.50 -36.01
CA LYS A 44 6.73 -39.56 -34.66
C LYS A 44 7.82 -39.78 -33.62
N ASP A 45 8.74 -40.70 -33.91
CA ASP A 45 9.87 -41.01 -33.03
C ASP A 45 10.83 -39.83 -32.89
N GLN A 46 11.15 -39.14 -33.98
CA GLN A 46 11.95 -37.90 -33.93
C GLN A 46 11.24 -36.77 -33.15
N ARG A 47 9.92 -36.65 -33.22
CA ARG A 47 9.14 -35.68 -32.43
C ARG A 47 9.16 -36.05 -30.96
N LEU A 48 9.04 -37.33 -30.61
CA LEU A 48 9.08 -37.83 -29.25
C LEU A 48 10.46 -37.58 -28.63
N GLU A 49 11.54 -37.89 -29.35
CA GLU A 49 12.88 -37.66 -28.91
C GLU A 49 13.18 -36.16 -28.66
N ARG A 50 12.74 -35.29 -29.56
CA ARG A 50 12.80 -33.83 -29.33
C ARG A 50 12.06 -33.38 -28.07
N LYS A 51 10.91 -33.99 -27.77
CA LYS A 51 10.15 -33.70 -26.55
C LYS A 51 10.86 -34.20 -25.32
N LYS A 52 11.45 -35.40 -25.35
CA LYS A 52 12.28 -35.96 -24.28
C LYS A 52 13.47 -35.02 -23.98
N ARG A 53 14.23 -34.61 -24.97
CA ARG A 53 15.39 -33.71 -24.83
C ARG A 53 14.98 -32.36 -24.21
N LYS A 54 13.84 -31.77 -24.60
CA LYS A 54 13.37 -30.53 -24.04
C LYS A 54 12.93 -30.69 -22.57
N ALA A 55 12.34 -31.83 -22.21
CA ALA A 55 11.93 -32.13 -20.86
C ALA A 55 13.12 -32.32 -19.93
N LEU A 56 14.14 -33.07 -20.36
CA LEU A 56 15.38 -33.28 -19.62
C LEU A 56 16.19 -31.99 -19.44
N ALA A 57 16.34 -31.19 -20.51
CA ALA A 57 17.03 -29.90 -20.40
C ALA A 57 16.31 -28.90 -19.43
N PHE A 58 14.99 -28.96 -19.34
CA PHE A 58 14.25 -28.17 -18.36
C PHE A 58 14.52 -28.67 -16.92
N LEU A 59 14.55 -29.99 -16.70
CA LEU A 59 14.81 -30.57 -15.37
C LEU A 59 16.28 -30.32 -14.96
N GLU A 60 17.24 -30.51 -15.85
CA GLU A 60 18.65 -30.20 -15.61
C GLU A 60 18.88 -28.71 -15.27
N LEU A 61 18.23 -27.80 -15.99
CA LEU A 61 18.30 -26.37 -15.68
C LEU A 61 17.71 -26.04 -14.28
N MET A 62 16.64 -26.73 -13.90
CA MET A 62 16.06 -26.55 -12.57
C MET A 62 16.96 -27.11 -11.46
N GLU A 63 17.60 -28.26 -11.69
CA GLU A 63 18.56 -28.83 -10.74
C GLU A 63 19.84 -27.98 -10.60
N LEU A 64 20.34 -27.43 -11.70
CA LEU A 64 21.46 -26.49 -11.68
C LEU A 64 21.10 -25.21 -10.87
N ASN A 65 19.91 -24.67 -11.07
CA ASN A 65 19.44 -23.53 -10.31
C ASN A 65 19.24 -23.85 -8.81
N GLU A 66 18.86 -25.08 -8.46
CA GLU A 66 18.76 -25.55 -7.08
C GLU A 66 20.17 -25.71 -6.48
N ARG A 67 21.12 -26.35 -7.18
CA ARG A 67 22.54 -26.49 -6.76
C ARG A 67 23.26 -25.15 -6.65
N ASP A 68 23.05 -24.22 -7.59
CA ASP A 68 23.64 -22.88 -7.52
C ASP A 68 23.12 -22.10 -6.27
N ARG A 69 21.89 -22.37 -5.85
CA ARG A 69 21.35 -21.82 -4.58
C ARG A 69 21.98 -22.48 -3.36
N GLU A 70 22.17 -23.79 -3.38
CA GLU A 70 22.80 -24.55 -2.30
C GLU A 70 24.32 -24.25 -2.20
N THR A 71 25.04 -24.16 -3.33
CA THR A 71 26.47 -23.83 -3.34
C THR A 71 26.72 -22.36 -3.01
N ALA A 72 25.82 -21.44 -3.35
CA ALA A 72 25.89 -20.08 -2.88
C ALA A 72 25.68 -20.00 -1.34
N ALA A 73 24.94 -20.93 -0.76
CA ALA A 73 24.79 -21.06 0.68
C ALA A 73 26.02 -21.66 1.38
N VAL A 74 26.76 -22.56 0.71
CA VAL A 74 27.92 -23.26 1.27
C VAL A 74 29.24 -22.48 1.05
N LYS A 75 29.40 -21.73 -0.05
CA LYS A 75 30.62 -20.95 -0.35
C LYS A 75 30.89 -19.76 0.59
N GLN A 76 29.99 -19.46 1.51
CA GLN A 76 30.21 -18.43 2.54
C GLN A 76 30.84 -18.95 3.85
N THR A 77 31.19 -20.25 3.93
CA THR A 77 31.71 -20.84 5.17
C THR A 77 33.14 -21.39 5.08
N THR A 78 33.81 -21.44 3.91
CA THR A 78 35.23 -21.85 3.82
C THR A 78 35.92 -21.25 2.60
N PRO A 79 37.19 -20.77 2.70
CA PRO A 79 37.96 -20.35 1.55
C PRO A 79 38.73 -21.57 0.94
N SER A 80 38.69 -21.57 -0.40
CA SER A 80 39.57 -22.29 -1.33
C SER A 80 39.59 -23.82 -1.36
N ALA A 81 39.02 -24.38 -2.44
CA ALA A 81 39.64 -25.46 -3.22
C ALA A 81 39.00 -25.42 -4.62
N GLU A 82 39.86 -25.28 -5.61
CA GLU A 82 39.52 -25.41 -7.02
C GLU A 82 39.05 -26.84 -7.32
N SER A 83 37.84 -26.97 -7.84
CA SER A 83 37.38 -28.25 -8.39
C SER A 83 37.16 -28.12 -9.90
N VAL A 84 37.90 -28.90 -10.62
CA VAL A 84 37.86 -29.12 -12.07
C VAL A 84 36.48 -29.64 -12.46
N GLU A 85 35.80 -28.95 -13.37
CA GLU A 85 34.57 -29.42 -13.99
C GLU A 85 34.89 -30.51 -15.03
N GLU A 86 34.57 -31.75 -14.73
CA GLU A 86 34.54 -32.86 -15.69
C GLU A 86 33.36 -32.64 -16.67
N SER A 87 33.70 -32.31 -17.92
CA SER A 87 32.74 -32.28 -19.02
C SER A 87 32.35 -33.71 -19.39
N GLN A 88 31.11 -34.11 -19.04
CA GLN A 88 30.56 -35.41 -19.45
C GLN A 88 30.47 -35.52 -20.99
N GLN A 89 30.99 -36.59 -21.54
CA GLN A 89 31.04 -36.88 -22.97
C GLN A 89 29.64 -37.08 -23.59
N PRO A 90 29.46 -36.80 -24.89
CA PRO A 90 28.17 -36.85 -25.59
C PRO A 90 27.47 -38.23 -25.60
N GLU A 91 28.21 -39.30 -25.41
CA GLU A 91 27.67 -40.68 -25.39
C GLU A 91 26.90 -41.01 -24.12
N GLN A 92 27.29 -40.50 -22.95
CA GLN A 92 26.55 -40.68 -21.70
C GLN A 92 25.20 -39.97 -21.70
N LYS A 93 25.05 -38.89 -22.48
CA LYS A 93 23.75 -38.19 -22.65
C LYS A 93 22.79 -38.95 -23.55
N LYS A 94 23.27 -39.78 -24.50
CA LYS A 94 22.43 -40.65 -25.33
C LYS A 94 21.86 -41.84 -24.55
N ALA A 95 22.68 -42.51 -23.76
CA ALA A 95 22.28 -43.63 -22.93
C ALA A 95 21.16 -43.26 -21.91
N LYS A 96 21.27 -42.08 -21.28
CA LYS A 96 20.22 -41.55 -20.37
C LYS A 96 18.89 -41.24 -21.07
N LEU A 97 18.86 -41.02 -22.38
CA LEU A 97 17.66 -40.73 -23.14
C LEU A 97 16.82 -41.98 -23.45
N GLU A 98 17.43 -43.13 -23.57
CA GLU A 98 16.80 -44.40 -23.94
C GLU A 98 16.09 -45.06 -22.75
N GLU A 99 16.58 -44.87 -21.53
CA GLU A 99 16.07 -45.51 -20.31
C GLU A 99 14.83 -44.86 -19.66
N VAL A 100 14.52 -43.58 -19.99
CA VAL A 100 13.45 -42.88 -19.27
C VAL A 100 12.19 -42.73 -20.14
N ASP A 101 11.04 -43.17 -19.60
CA ASP A 101 9.78 -43.00 -20.27
C ASP A 101 9.37 -41.50 -20.34
N TYR A 102 8.89 -41.07 -21.54
CA TYR A 102 8.46 -39.69 -21.77
C TYR A 102 7.27 -39.28 -20.88
N GLN A 103 6.38 -40.19 -20.52
CA GLN A 103 5.23 -39.87 -19.67
C GLN A 103 5.68 -39.52 -18.25
N THR A 104 6.69 -40.23 -17.72
CA THR A 104 7.32 -39.92 -16.43
C THR A 104 7.98 -38.55 -16.43
N LEU A 105 8.82 -38.27 -17.44
CA LEU A 105 9.44 -36.94 -17.60
C LEU A 105 8.42 -35.81 -17.74
N LYS A 106 7.36 -36.03 -18.51
CA LYS A 106 6.27 -35.06 -18.69
C LYS A 106 5.54 -34.80 -17.37
N THR A 107 5.34 -35.84 -16.58
CA THR A 107 4.69 -35.70 -15.26
C THR A 107 5.56 -34.90 -14.29
N GLU A 108 6.85 -35.16 -14.26
CA GLU A 108 7.81 -34.40 -13.44
C GLU A 108 7.91 -32.91 -13.89
N VAL A 109 8.06 -32.67 -15.18
CA VAL A 109 8.07 -31.31 -15.74
C VAL A 109 6.78 -30.57 -15.41
N ASN A 110 5.63 -31.22 -15.55
CA ASN A 110 4.35 -30.61 -15.20
C ASN A 110 4.26 -30.35 -13.70
N LYS A 111 4.67 -31.27 -12.85
CA LYS A 111 4.70 -31.12 -11.40
C LYS A 111 5.62 -29.96 -10.96
N LYS A 112 6.83 -29.83 -11.55
CA LYS A 112 7.73 -28.68 -11.30
C LYS A 112 7.15 -27.37 -11.85
N ARG A 113 6.56 -27.37 -13.05
CA ARG A 113 5.88 -26.20 -13.62
C ARG A 113 4.67 -25.74 -12.79
N ASP A 114 3.87 -26.67 -12.30
CA ASP A 114 2.71 -26.36 -11.48
C ASP A 114 3.12 -25.80 -10.12
N ARG A 115 4.21 -26.31 -9.52
CA ARG A 115 4.82 -25.71 -8.33
C ARG A 115 5.22 -24.26 -8.60
N MET A 116 5.95 -23.98 -9.69
CA MET A 116 6.38 -22.62 -10.08
C MET A 116 5.21 -21.70 -10.44
N ARG A 117 4.16 -22.23 -11.08
CA ARG A 117 2.95 -21.48 -11.44
C ARG A 117 2.07 -21.13 -10.25
N ASN A 118 2.15 -21.88 -9.16
CA ASN A 118 1.24 -21.77 -8.02
C ASN A 118 1.87 -21.07 -6.81
N VAL A 119 3.04 -20.44 -6.95
CA VAL A 119 3.67 -19.65 -5.88
C VAL A 119 3.02 -18.28 -5.81
N PRO A 120 2.65 -17.79 -4.61
CA PRO A 120 2.28 -16.40 -4.41
C PRO A 120 3.44 -15.47 -4.81
N LYS A 121 3.13 -14.34 -5.41
CA LYS A 121 4.14 -13.35 -5.81
C LYS A 121 3.75 -11.96 -5.35
N LEU A 122 4.70 -11.29 -4.74
CA LEU A 122 4.60 -9.87 -4.42
C LEU A 122 5.14 -9.08 -5.61
N ARG A 123 4.30 -8.25 -6.22
CA ARG A 123 4.71 -7.34 -7.28
C ARG A 123 4.47 -5.91 -6.81
N LEU A 124 5.55 -5.17 -6.59
CA LEU A 124 5.45 -3.78 -6.21
C LEU A 124 4.82 -2.96 -7.34
N LYS A 125 3.92 -2.08 -6.97
CA LYS A 125 3.42 -0.99 -7.80
C LYS A 125 4.34 0.23 -7.65
N GLU A 126 4.04 1.31 -8.33
CA GLU A 126 4.84 2.54 -8.35
C GLU A 126 5.21 3.01 -6.95
N VAL A 127 4.20 3.24 -6.10
CA VAL A 127 4.41 3.66 -4.69
C VAL A 127 5.32 2.71 -3.92
N GLY A 128 5.17 1.40 -4.10
CA GLY A 128 6.03 0.41 -3.47
C GLY A 128 7.45 0.39 -4.03
N GLN A 129 7.63 0.72 -5.31
CA GLN A 129 8.97 0.83 -5.91
C GLN A 129 9.71 2.08 -5.41
N GLU A 130 9.00 3.19 -5.23
CA GLU A 130 9.54 4.43 -4.68
C GLU A 130 9.99 4.27 -3.21
N ALA A 131 9.35 3.38 -2.45
CA ALA A 131 9.67 3.11 -1.05
C ALA A 131 10.89 2.19 -0.85
N LEU A 132 11.46 1.60 -1.90
CA LEU A 132 12.58 0.65 -1.77
C LEU A 132 13.81 1.31 -1.15
N MET A 133 14.46 0.62 -0.19
CA MET A 133 15.70 1.07 0.46
C MET A 133 16.86 1.28 -0.53
N LYS A 134 16.87 0.60 -1.67
CA LYS A 134 17.85 0.81 -2.75
C LYS A 134 17.64 2.09 -3.54
N THR A 135 16.47 2.74 -3.43
CA THR A 135 16.22 4.08 -3.97
C THR A 135 17.02 5.08 -3.16
N LYS A 136 17.58 6.10 -3.79
CA LYS A 136 18.34 7.12 -3.08
C LYS A 136 17.47 7.80 -2.01
N PRO A 137 18.03 8.15 -0.85
CA PRO A 137 17.25 8.72 0.25
C PRO A 137 16.40 9.95 -0.16
N GLU A 138 16.95 10.81 -1.00
CA GLU A 138 16.27 12.01 -1.52
C GLU A 138 15.10 11.73 -2.48
N ASP A 139 15.07 10.54 -3.07
CA ASP A 139 14.04 10.11 -4.03
C ASP A 139 13.01 9.18 -3.42
N ARG A 140 13.25 8.77 -2.18
CA ARG A 140 12.47 7.74 -1.54
C ARG A 140 11.18 8.29 -0.97
N VAL A 141 10.05 7.68 -1.33
CA VAL A 141 8.74 7.97 -0.75
C VAL A 141 8.36 6.80 0.15
N PRO A 142 8.41 6.96 1.48
CA PRO A 142 8.14 5.86 2.39
C PRO A 142 6.67 5.44 2.33
N LEU A 143 6.42 4.17 2.61
CA LEU A 143 5.08 3.66 2.90
C LEU A 143 4.60 4.17 4.27
N LEU A 144 3.30 4.04 4.51
CA LEU A 144 2.71 4.24 5.83
C LEU A 144 2.57 2.89 6.54
N MET A 145 2.47 2.89 7.87
CA MET A 145 2.18 1.67 8.62
C MET A 145 0.85 1.03 8.18
N ASP A 146 -0.13 1.84 7.80
CA ASP A 146 -1.41 1.39 7.24
C ASP A 146 -1.26 0.57 5.96
N ASP A 147 -0.26 0.86 5.14
CA ASP A 147 0.06 0.08 3.93
C ASP A 147 0.52 -1.34 4.29
N VAL A 148 1.36 -1.46 5.32
CA VAL A 148 1.81 -2.76 5.83
C VAL A 148 0.64 -3.51 6.46
N GLN A 149 -0.15 -2.83 7.27
CA GLN A 149 -1.35 -3.39 7.89
C GLN A 149 -2.35 -3.89 6.83
N ALA A 150 -2.59 -3.12 5.76
CA ALA A 150 -3.45 -3.53 4.66
C ALA A 150 -2.97 -4.84 4.00
N LEU A 151 -1.65 -5.02 3.85
CA LEU A 151 -1.09 -6.29 3.37
C LEU A 151 -1.39 -7.43 4.35
N LEU A 152 -1.15 -7.25 5.64
CA LEU A 152 -1.39 -8.28 6.66
C LEU A 152 -2.86 -8.67 6.71
N MET A 153 -3.77 -7.69 6.69
CA MET A 153 -5.21 -7.93 6.63
C MET A 153 -5.62 -8.68 5.38
N HIS A 154 -5.08 -8.30 4.22
CA HIS A 154 -5.38 -8.99 2.96
C HIS A 154 -4.86 -10.43 2.93
N THR A 155 -3.69 -10.69 3.51
CA THR A 155 -3.15 -12.07 3.60
C THR A 155 -4.00 -12.95 4.51
N LEU A 156 -4.57 -12.39 5.56
CA LEU A 156 -5.35 -13.08 6.56
C LEU A 156 -6.81 -13.27 6.15
N LEU A 157 -7.47 -12.21 5.66
CA LEU A 157 -8.90 -12.18 5.38
C LEU A 157 -9.24 -12.24 3.88
N ARG A 158 -8.27 -12.04 3.01
CA ARG A 158 -8.41 -12.04 1.53
C ARG A 158 -9.45 -11.03 1.05
N THR A 159 -10.48 -11.48 0.33
CA THR A 159 -11.57 -10.65 -0.20
C THR A 159 -12.41 -9.99 0.89
N ASP A 160 -12.41 -10.54 2.10
CA ASP A 160 -13.16 -10.01 3.24
C ASP A 160 -12.36 -8.97 4.04
N SER A 161 -11.15 -8.64 3.58
CA SER A 161 -10.33 -7.59 4.20
C SER A 161 -10.98 -6.22 4.00
N PRO A 162 -11.18 -5.44 5.06
CA PRO A 162 -11.66 -4.05 4.94
C PRO A 162 -10.63 -3.12 4.31
N MET A 163 -9.36 -3.56 4.21
CA MET A 163 -8.25 -2.81 3.66
C MET A 163 -7.62 -3.55 2.48
N SER A 164 -7.17 -2.80 1.48
CA SER A 164 -6.49 -3.36 0.31
C SER A 164 -5.05 -2.87 0.22
N PRO A 165 -4.06 -3.74 0.05
CA PRO A 165 -2.68 -3.34 -0.19
C PRO A 165 -2.45 -2.80 -1.61
N GLY A 166 -3.53 -2.69 -2.40
CA GLY A 166 -3.49 -2.37 -3.82
C GLY A 166 -2.84 -1.02 -4.17
N ARG A 167 -2.60 -0.15 -3.19
CA ARG A 167 -1.87 1.11 -3.38
C ARG A 167 -0.40 0.85 -3.74
N TRP A 168 0.30 -0.06 -3.07
CA TRP A 168 1.75 -0.25 -3.20
C TRP A 168 2.18 -1.63 -3.68
N VAL A 169 1.35 -2.66 -3.52
CA VAL A 169 1.68 -4.04 -3.90
C VAL A 169 0.49 -4.77 -4.49
N ALA A 170 0.77 -5.61 -5.48
CA ALA A 170 -0.15 -6.63 -5.96
C ALA A 170 0.32 -8.00 -5.47
N LEU A 171 -0.51 -8.69 -4.68
CA LEU A 171 -0.27 -10.04 -4.21
C LEU A 171 -0.96 -11.04 -5.17
N GLU A 172 -0.20 -11.48 -6.17
CA GLU A 172 -0.68 -12.47 -7.12
C GLU A 172 -0.84 -13.83 -6.44
N LYS A 173 -1.95 -14.52 -6.72
CA LYS A 173 -2.27 -15.84 -6.15
C LYS A 173 -2.29 -15.88 -4.61
N SER A 174 -2.79 -14.85 -3.99
CA SER A 174 -2.95 -14.73 -2.53
C SER A 174 -3.66 -15.94 -1.91
N ALA A 175 -4.58 -16.58 -2.67
CA ALA A 175 -5.26 -17.80 -2.25
C ALA A 175 -4.32 -18.99 -1.94
N LYS A 176 -3.07 -18.96 -2.40
CA LYS A 176 -2.05 -19.99 -2.16
C LYS A 176 -1.16 -19.70 -0.95
N LEU A 177 -1.30 -18.55 -0.32
CA LEU A 177 -0.62 -18.28 0.95
C LEU A 177 -1.12 -19.26 2.01
N THR A 178 -0.18 -19.83 2.75
CA THR A 178 -0.47 -20.78 3.82
C THR A 178 -0.67 -20.10 5.15
N HIS A 179 0.24 -19.22 5.52
CA HIS A 179 0.21 -18.44 6.76
C HIS A 179 1.10 -17.19 6.63
N THR A 180 1.00 -16.30 7.60
CA THR A 180 1.79 -15.07 7.69
C THR A 180 2.52 -15.02 9.03
N THR A 181 3.83 -14.79 9.00
CA THR A 181 4.65 -14.58 10.19
C THR A 181 5.25 -13.18 10.13
N VAL A 182 5.07 -12.42 11.20
CA VAL A 182 5.60 -11.06 11.37
C VAL A 182 6.60 -11.08 12.51
N LEU A 183 7.81 -10.58 12.25
CA LEU A 183 8.79 -10.24 13.27
C LEU A 183 8.88 -8.73 13.37
N LEU A 184 8.50 -8.18 14.51
CA LEU A 184 8.69 -6.78 14.85
C LEU A 184 9.85 -6.66 15.82
N VAL A 185 10.86 -5.88 15.45
CA VAL A 185 12.00 -5.54 16.32
C VAL A 185 11.96 -4.04 16.57
N GLU A 186 11.72 -3.67 17.83
CA GLU A 186 11.65 -2.28 18.26
C GLU A 186 13.02 -1.80 18.75
N GLY A 187 13.40 -0.59 18.37
CA GLY A 187 14.64 0.07 18.78
C GLY A 187 15.58 0.43 17.61
N LEU A 188 15.21 0.12 16.36
CA LEU A 188 16.02 0.42 15.18
C LEU A 188 15.28 1.37 14.23
N THR A 189 16.06 2.19 13.53
CA THR A 189 15.57 3.10 12.48
C THR A 189 15.96 2.61 11.07
N SER A 190 15.43 3.25 10.04
CA SER A 190 15.87 3.02 8.65
C SER A 190 17.34 3.41 8.44
N ASP A 191 17.83 4.38 9.21
CA ASP A 191 19.21 4.86 9.10
C ASP A 191 20.18 3.84 9.73
N ASP A 192 19.79 3.25 10.88
CA ASP A 192 20.53 2.11 11.45
C ASP A 192 20.63 0.94 10.47
N PHE A 193 19.52 0.63 9.79
CA PHE A 193 19.54 -0.40 8.76
C PHE A 193 20.49 -0.05 7.60
N ALA A 194 20.45 1.19 7.11
CA ALA A 194 21.29 1.63 5.99
C ALA A 194 22.77 1.61 6.37
N GLU A 195 23.14 2.03 7.59
CA GLU A 195 24.51 2.01 8.11
C GLU A 195 25.05 0.57 8.21
N PHE A 196 24.24 -0.34 8.77
CA PHE A 196 24.66 -1.72 9.04
C PHE A 196 24.11 -2.75 8.04
N GLU A 197 23.61 -2.33 6.88
CA GLU A 197 23.06 -3.23 5.85
C GLU A 197 24.04 -4.34 5.44
N HIS A 198 25.34 -4.05 5.47
CA HIS A 198 26.39 -5.01 5.15
C HIS A 198 26.54 -6.14 6.18
N GLU A 199 26.04 -5.95 7.40
CA GLU A 199 25.99 -6.93 8.47
C GLU A 199 24.75 -7.84 8.43
N MET A 200 23.86 -7.63 7.43
CA MET A 200 22.62 -8.40 7.24
C MET A 200 22.61 -9.19 5.90
N PRO A 201 23.56 -10.10 5.67
CA PRO A 201 23.67 -10.84 4.42
C PRO A 201 22.47 -11.77 4.15
N GLU A 202 21.89 -12.37 5.18
CA GLU A 202 20.73 -13.27 5.03
C GLU A 202 19.47 -12.47 4.66
N CYS A 203 19.25 -11.31 5.26
CA CYS A 203 18.15 -10.42 4.88
C CYS A 203 18.27 -10.01 3.39
N LYS A 204 19.46 -9.60 2.94
CA LYS A 204 19.70 -9.27 1.51
C LYS A 204 19.43 -10.43 0.56
N LYS A 205 19.75 -11.65 0.98
CA LYS A 205 19.55 -12.86 0.19
C LYS A 205 18.07 -13.27 0.16
N ILE A 206 17.37 -13.17 1.27
CA ILE A 206 15.98 -13.59 1.43
C ILE A 206 15.03 -12.58 0.79
N PHE A 207 15.16 -11.30 1.13
CA PHE A 207 14.19 -10.29 0.76
C PHE A 207 14.54 -9.59 -0.56
N GLN A 208 13.65 -9.72 -1.51
CA GLN A 208 13.69 -8.95 -2.76
C GLN A 208 13.18 -7.51 -2.54
N HIS A 209 12.30 -7.32 -1.55
CA HIS A 209 11.62 -6.07 -1.25
C HIS A 209 11.94 -5.64 0.18
N ILE A 210 12.82 -4.64 0.30
CA ILE A 210 13.17 -3.95 1.54
C ILE A 210 12.72 -2.51 1.37
N LEU A 211 11.78 -2.07 2.20
CA LEU A 211 10.98 -0.87 2.00
C LEU A 211 11.12 0.07 3.20
N GLN A 212 11.18 1.36 2.96
CA GLN A 212 11.08 2.35 4.01
C GLN A 212 9.61 2.58 4.38
N VAL A 213 9.33 2.71 5.67
CA VAL A 213 7.99 2.89 6.23
C VAL A 213 8.01 4.00 7.26
N VAL A 214 7.01 4.87 7.27
CA VAL A 214 6.78 5.80 8.38
C VAL A 214 6.09 5.02 9.50
N ALA A 215 6.74 4.95 10.64
CA ALA A 215 6.23 4.27 11.82
C ALA A 215 6.14 5.24 13.01
N PRO A 216 5.13 5.11 13.89
CA PRO A 216 5.10 5.85 15.14
C PRO A 216 6.30 5.48 16.01
N SER A 217 6.74 6.42 16.86
CA SER A 217 7.84 6.20 17.78
C SER A 217 7.44 5.33 18.99
N ASP A 218 6.16 5.31 19.30
CA ASP A 218 5.56 4.58 20.40
C ASP A 218 4.38 3.75 19.88
N ARG A 219 4.06 2.63 20.50
CA ARG A 219 2.90 1.78 20.21
C ARG A 219 2.86 1.15 18.80
N LEU A 220 4.00 0.75 18.30
CA LEU A 220 4.10 0.08 16.99
C LEU A 220 3.18 -1.13 16.86
N VAL A 221 3.06 -1.93 17.90
CA VAL A 221 2.19 -3.11 17.90
C VAL A 221 0.72 -2.74 17.81
N GLU A 222 0.31 -1.68 18.52
CA GLU A 222 -1.07 -1.18 18.45
C GLU A 222 -1.39 -0.67 17.05
N GLU A 223 -0.50 0.13 16.45
CA GLU A 223 -0.65 0.63 15.08
C GLU A 223 -0.74 -0.52 14.06
N LEU A 224 0.08 -1.54 14.22
CA LEU A 224 0.08 -2.70 13.34
C LEU A 224 -1.16 -3.59 13.53
N ALA A 225 -1.65 -3.73 14.75
CA ALA A 225 -2.71 -4.66 15.10
C ALA A 225 -4.11 -4.05 15.14
N CYS A 226 -4.24 -2.73 15.28
CA CYS A 226 -5.54 -2.05 15.28
C CYS A 226 -6.03 -1.82 13.85
N VAL A 227 -7.21 -2.31 13.52
CA VAL A 227 -7.80 -2.27 12.18
C VAL A 227 -9.10 -1.49 12.21
N PRO A 228 -9.39 -0.66 11.18
CA PRO A 228 -10.68 -0.01 11.06
C PRO A 228 -11.83 -1.00 11.09
N LEU A 229 -12.96 -0.59 11.69
CA LEU A 229 -14.19 -1.36 11.58
C LEU A 229 -14.71 -1.30 10.14
N SER A 230 -15.07 -2.45 9.57
CA SER A 230 -15.81 -2.48 8.31
C SER A 230 -17.24 -1.94 8.51
N ASP A 231 -17.86 -1.43 7.45
CA ASP A 231 -19.23 -0.92 7.50
C ASP A 231 -20.21 -1.97 8.03
N THR A 232 -20.13 -3.19 7.52
CA THR A 232 -20.95 -4.30 8.01
C THR A 232 -20.74 -4.56 9.51
N HIS A 233 -19.51 -4.43 10.02
CA HIS A 233 -19.23 -4.62 11.42
C HIS A 233 -19.78 -3.47 12.27
N LYS A 234 -19.69 -2.22 11.78
CA LYS A 234 -20.32 -1.05 12.42
C LYS A 234 -21.83 -1.21 12.50
N ASP A 235 -22.47 -1.60 11.40
CA ASP A 235 -23.93 -1.81 11.35
C ASP A 235 -24.38 -2.87 12.35
N ILE A 236 -23.65 -3.98 12.49
CA ILE A 236 -23.94 -5.01 13.49
C ILE A 236 -23.82 -4.43 14.91
N LEU A 237 -22.74 -3.72 15.21
CA LEU A 237 -22.53 -3.12 16.54
C LEU A 237 -23.58 -2.06 16.86
N LEU A 238 -23.94 -1.23 15.89
CA LEU A 238 -25.00 -0.22 16.04
C LEU A 238 -26.38 -0.87 16.28
N ALA A 239 -26.69 -1.94 15.55
CA ALA A 239 -27.94 -2.67 15.74
C ALA A 239 -28.02 -3.38 17.09
N GLU A 240 -26.90 -3.94 17.59
CA GLU A 240 -26.85 -4.69 18.84
C GLU A 240 -26.77 -3.77 20.09
N TYR A 241 -25.97 -2.71 20.02
CA TYR A 241 -25.67 -1.85 21.17
C TYR A 241 -26.25 -0.43 21.09
N GLY A 242 -26.81 -0.05 19.95
CA GLY A 242 -27.38 1.27 19.70
C GLY A 242 -26.37 2.38 19.41
N SER A 243 -25.09 2.21 19.79
CA SER A 243 -23.98 3.10 19.43
C SER A 243 -22.64 2.38 19.52
N LEU A 244 -21.61 2.89 18.83
CA LEU A 244 -20.25 2.31 18.89
C LEU A 244 -19.63 2.47 20.28
N GLU A 245 -19.96 3.53 21.00
CA GLU A 245 -19.50 3.75 22.37
C GLU A 245 -20.13 2.76 23.34
N ALA A 246 -21.43 2.47 23.19
CA ALA A 246 -22.08 1.44 23.96
C ALA A 246 -21.51 0.06 23.66
N ALA A 247 -21.15 -0.20 22.39
CA ALA A 247 -20.45 -1.40 21.98
C ALA A 247 -19.07 -1.53 22.62
N MET A 248 -18.31 -0.44 22.78
CA MET A 248 -17.02 -0.48 23.49
C MET A 248 -17.16 -0.92 24.95
N LEU A 249 -18.25 -0.57 25.59
CA LEU A 249 -18.49 -0.93 27.00
C LEU A 249 -19.10 -2.33 27.17
N GLY A 250 -19.87 -2.79 26.20
CA GLY A 250 -20.65 -4.03 26.30
C GLY A 250 -20.17 -5.17 25.38
N CYS A 251 -19.36 -4.86 24.38
CA CYS A 251 -18.94 -5.83 23.38
C CYS A 251 -17.88 -6.79 23.95
N LYS A 252 -18.10 -8.09 23.72
CA LYS A 252 -17.10 -9.10 24.01
C LYS A 252 -15.96 -9.16 22.99
N ASP A 253 -16.14 -8.52 21.84
CA ASP A 253 -15.10 -8.28 20.86
C ASP A 253 -14.34 -7.03 21.26
N HIS A 254 -13.03 -7.16 21.49
CA HIS A 254 -12.20 -6.05 21.92
C HIS A 254 -12.18 -4.96 20.85
N LEU A 255 -12.87 -3.87 21.13
CA LEU A 255 -12.77 -2.64 20.39
C LEU A 255 -11.65 -1.81 21.04
N LEU A 256 -10.78 -1.24 20.21
CA LEU A 256 -9.65 -0.42 20.64
C LEU A 256 -9.81 0.98 20.08
N ILE A 257 -9.23 1.94 20.77
CA ILE A 257 -9.09 3.31 20.28
C ILE A 257 -7.73 3.43 19.62
N ARG A 258 -7.72 3.72 18.32
CA ARG A 258 -6.52 4.04 17.56
C ARG A 258 -6.33 5.54 17.50
N ARG A 259 -5.11 6.01 17.70
CA ARG A 259 -4.72 7.39 17.39
C ARG A 259 -4.30 7.49 15.92
N SER A 260 -4.71 8.54 15.26
CA SER A 260 -4.15 8.90 13.96
C SER A 260 -2.91 9.77 14.17
N ILE A 261 -1.77 9.36 13.62
CA ILE A 261 -0.54 10.16 13.62
C ILE A 261 -0.61 11.38 12.67
N PHE A 262 -1.66 11.48 11.85
CA PHE A 262 -1.71 12.42 10.72
C PHE A 262 -2.78 13.48 10.78
N ASN A 263 -3.63 13.52 11.78
CA ASN A 263 -4.64 14.57 11.91
C ASN A 263 -4.24 15.56 13.01
N ASN A 264 -3.56 16.61 12.64
CA ASN A 264 -3.50 17.82 13.45
C ASN A 264 -4.74 18.67 13.16
N ILE A 265 -5.88 18.31 13.76
CA ILE A 265 -6.88 19.34 14.07
C ILE A 265 -6.31 20.03 15.30
N ALA A 266 -5.55 21.10 15.07
CA ALA A 266 -4.90 21.83 16.14
C ALA A 266 -5.93 22.30 17.19
N GLY A 267 -5.68 21.96 18.45
CA GLY A 267 -6.10 22.75 19.58
C GLY A 267 -7.55 22.65 20.03
N SER A 268 -8.09 21.46 20.25
CA SER A 268 -9.25 21.38 21.15
C SER A 268 -8.96 20.42 22.29
N ASP A 269 -8.96 20.93 23.49
CA ASP A 269 -9.09 20.12 24.70
C ASP A 269 -10.28 19.17 24.55
N ALA A 270 -10.07 17.92 24.98
CA ALA A 270 -11.04 16.84 24.80
C ALA A 270 -12.46 17.28 25.23
N GLY A 271 -13.34 17.51 24.25
CA GLY A 271 -14.75 17.75 24.47
C GLY A 271 -15.23 19.21 24.52
N VAL A 272 -14.34 20.18 24.43
CA VAL A 272 -14.71 21.60 24.33
C VAL A 272 -14.53 22.05 22.89
N ASP A 273 -15.58 22.57 22.27
CA ASP A 273 -15.46 23.21 20.95
C ASP A 273 -14.63 24.48 21.10
N PRO A 274 -13.64 24.72 20.21
CA PRO A 274 -12.87 25.96 20.25
C PRO A 274 -13.81 27.15 20.12
N ASP A 275 -13.59 28.17 20.96
CA ASP A 275 -14.33 29.44 20.85
C ASP A 275 -13.63 30.31 19.80
N TYR A 276 -14.36 30.61 18.74
CA TYR A 276 -13.89 31.49 17.66
C TYR A 276 -14.54 32.88 17.69
N SER A 277 -15.23 33.22 18.80
CA SER A 277 -15.97 34.49 18.93
C SER A 277 -15.12 35.74 18.81
N GLU A 278 -13.81 35.63 19.13
CA GLU A 278 -12.85 36.73 19.01
C GLU A 278 -12.23 36.87 17.61
N LEU A 279 -12.47 35.90 16.72
CA LEU A 279 -11.92 35.95 15.36
C LEU A 279 -12.84 36.73 14.42
N ASP A 280 -12.24 37.59 13.63
CA ASP A 280 -12.92 38.33 12.55
C ASP A 280 -13.15 37.39 11.34
N LEU A 281 -14.27 36.65 11.40
CA LEU A 281 -14.68 35.68 10.40
C LEU A 281 -15.56 36.30 9.32
N PRO A 282 -15.59 35.77 8.10
CA PRO A 282 -16.56 36.14 7.07
C PRO A 282 -18.01 35.93 7.55
N PRO A 283 -18.95 36.75 7.06
CA PRO A 283 -20.38 36.60 7.42
C PRO A 283 -20.88 35.20 7.11
N GLY A 284 -21.40 34.53 8.13
CA GLY A 284 -21.97 33.19 8.03
C GLY A 284 -21.00 32.05 8.44
N ASP A 285 -19.69 32.29 8.50
CA ASP A 285 -18.72 31.34 8.98
C ASP A 285 -18.73 31.30 10.52
N LYS A 286 -18.77 30.12 11.11
CA LYS A 286 -18.69 29.90 12.57
C LYS A 286 -17.34 29.47 13.06
N PHE A 287 -16.43 29.15 12.15
CA PHE A 287 -15.04 28.80 12.42
C PHE A 287 -14.17 29.13 11.20
N PRO A 288 -12.86 29.28 11.37
CA PRO A 288 -11.96 29.65 10.28
C PRO A 288 -11.94 28.60 9.16
N ARG A 289 -12.12 29.03 7.90
CA ARG A 289 -12.01 28.17 6.71
C ARG A 289 -10.65 27.51 6.57
N THR A 290 -9.60 28.10 7.14
CA THR A 290 -8.25 27.56 7.17
C THR A 290 -8.14 26.20 7.89
N GLN A 291 -9.10 25.87 8.76
CA GLN A 291 -9.17 24.58 9.41
C GLN A 291 -9.66 23.44 8.49
N LEU A 292 -10.23 23.77 7.35
CA LEU A 292 -10.67 22.81 6.35
C LEU A 292 -9.62 22.48 5.30
N LEU A 293 -8.47 23.19 5.31
CA LEU A 293 -7.39 22.98 4.37
C LEU A 293 -6.76 21.59 4.56
N LEU A 294 -6.43 20.95 3.46
CA LEU A 294 -5.63 19.74 3.47
C LEU A 294 -4.23 20.03 4.00
N SER A 295 -3.77 19.20 4.92
CA SER A 295 -2.36 19.20 5.32
C SER A 295 -1.48 18.66 4.19
N PRO A 296 -0.17 19.01 4.15
CA PRO A 296 0.76 18.44 3.16
C PRO A 296 0.75 16.90 3.14
N ILE A 297 0.58 16.27 4.30
CA ILE A 297 0.52 14.80 4.42
C ILE A 297 -0.76 14.24 3.81
N GLN A 298 -1.91 14.90 4.04
CA GLN A 298 -3.16 14.51 3.37
C GLN A 298 -3.04 14.67 1.86
N MET A 299 -2.40 15.75 1.39
CA MET A 299 -2.15 15.96 -0.04
C MET A 299 -1.26 14.86 -0.64
N ILE A 300 -0.22 14.42 0.07
CA ILE A 300 0.62 13.28 -0.36
C ILE A 300 -0.22 11.99 -0.43
N ASN A 301 -1.01 11.70 0.59
CA ASN A 301 -1.82 10.48 0.65
C ASN A 301 -2.91 10.41 -0.43
N GLU A 302 -3.37 11.57 -0.86
CA GLU A 302 -4.43 11.71 -1.86
C GLU A 302 -3.88 11.95 -3.28
N ASP A 303 -2.57 11.78 -3.50
CA ASP A 303 -1.89 11.95 -4.78
C ASP A 303 -2.07 13.37 -5.40
N TYR A 304 -2.09 14.41 -4.56
CA TYR A 304 -2.04 15.79 -5.02
C TYR A 304 -0.67 16.13 -5.60
N PRO A 305 -0.59 16.90 -6.69
CA PRO A 305 0.69 17.37 -7.21
C PRO A 305 1.30 18.41 -6.26
N LEU A 306 2.55 18.15 -5.85
CA LEU A 306 3.30 18.97 -4.88
C LEU A 306 4.67 19.34 -5.43
N PRO A 307 5.25 20.50 -5.03
CA PRO A 307 6.61 20.89 -5.38
C PRO A 307 7.63 20.01 -4.64
N LEU A 308 7.97 18.87 -5.24
CA LEU A 308 8.94 17.95 -4.70
C LEU A 308 10.37 18.42 -5.00
N THR A 309 11.30 18.11 -4.10
CA THR A 309 12.73 18.45 -4.22
C THR A 309 13.56 17.21 -4.56
N GLY A 310 14.86 17.41 -4.87
CA GLY A 310 15.74 16.29 -5.23
C GLY A 310 15.32 15.63 -6.54
N ASN A 311 15.47 14.30 -6.60
CA ASN A 311 15.14 13.54 -7.81
C ASN A 311 13.63 13.35 -7.99
N LEU A 312 12.83 13.46 -6.93
CA LEU A 312 11.36 13.45 -7.03
C LEU A 312 10.81 14.67 -7.80
N LYS A 313 11.64 15.72 -8.00
CA LYS A 313 11.30 16.86 -8.85
C LYS A 313 10.91 16.44 -10.27
N HIS A 314 11.42 15.30 -10.75
CA HIS A 314 11.08 14.77 -12.07
C HIS A 314 9.63 14.29 -12.19
N ARG A 315 8.98 13.89 -11.08
CA ARG A 315 7.59 13.41 -11.09
C ARG A 315 6.62 14.46 -11.64
N TYR A 316 6.89 15.73 -11.34
CA TYR A 316 6.04 16.85 -11.74
C TYR A 316 6.81 17.88 -12.57
N ILE A 317 7.75 17.43 -13.42
CA ILE A 317 8.62 18.32 -14.22
C ILE A 317 7.83 19.24 -15.16
N ASP A 318 6.68 18.77 -15.65
CA ASP A 318 5.80 19.51 -16.56
C ASP A 318 4.72 20.31 -15.81
N TYR A 319 4.75 20.29 -14.47
CA TYR A 319 3.76 20.97 -13.65
C TYR A 319 4.27 22.35 -13.26
N ILE A 320 3.34 23.30 -13.13
CA ILE A 320 3.64 24.64 -12.67
C ILE A 320 2.83 24.96 -11.40
N THR A 321 3.29 25.94 -10.64
CA THR A 321 2.51 26.50 -9.53
C THR A 321 1.41 27.43 -10.03
N THR A 322 0.28 27.49 -9.35
CA THR A 322 -0.82 28.41 -9.69
C THR A 322 -0.47 29.87 -9.45
N ASN A 323 0.54 30.14 -8.62
CA ASN A 323 1.11 31.46 -8.41
C ASN A 323 2.64 31.36 -8.22
N ASP A 324 3.38 32.41 -8.53
CA ASP A 324 4.83 32.46 -8.29
C ASP A 324 5.16 32.78 -6.83
N HIS A 325 4.28 33.50 -6.16
CA HIS A 325 4.41 33.90 -4.76
C HIS A 325 3.06 33.71 -4.05
N TYR A 326 3.02 32.89 -3.03
CA TYR A 326 1.83 32.69 -2.22
C TYR A 326 1.86 33.59 -0.99
N ALA A 327 0.72 34.19 -0.68
CA ALA A 327 0.48 34.87 0.59
C ALA A 327 -0.08 33.88 1.62
N PRO A 328 0.20 34.05 2.92
CA PRO A 328 -0.43 33.24 3.96
C PRO A 328 -1.95 33.37 3.91
N VAL A 329 -2.64 32.23 3.97
CA VAL A 329 -4.10 32.21 4.04
C VAL A 329 -4.60 32.68 5.40
N THR A 330 -5.69 33.39 5.39
CA THR A 330 -6.40 33.92 6.56
C THR A 330 -7.83 33.39 6.58
N PRO A 331 -8.58 33.55 7.66
CA PRO A 331 -10.01 33.23 7.67
C PRO A 331 -10.84 33.97 6.59
N LYS A 332 -10.31 35.06 6.03
CA LYS A 332 -10.95 35.85 4.98
C LYS A 332 -10.43 35.60 3.56
N SER A 333 -9.46 34.72 3.40
CA SER A 333 -8.92 34.38 2.08
C SER A 333 -10.01 33.84 1.16
N PRO A 334 -10.07 34.28 -0.11
CA PRO A 334 -11.19 33.92 -1.00
C PRO A 334 -11.14 32.45 -1.41
N MET A 335 -12.34 31.84 -1.50
CA MET A 335 -12.51 30.46 -1.97
C MET A 335 -13.02 30.45 -3.41
N PHE A 336 -12.46 29.54 -4.22
CA PHE A 336 -12.86 29.32 -5.61
C PHE A 336 -13.21 27.84 -5.81
N GLY A 337 -14.42 27.57 -6.30
CA GLY A 337 -14.80 26.22 -6.71
C GLY A 337 -14.18 25.89 -8.06
N LEU A 338 -13.48 24.75 -8.17
CA LEU A 338 -12.80 24.29 -9.38
C LEU A 338 -13.27 22.88 -9.72
N ASP A 339 -13.52 22.66 -11.03
CA ASP A 339 -13.83 21.35 -11.60
C ASP A 339 -13.34 21.30 -13.05
N CYS A 340 -12.91 20.11 -13.50
CA CYS A 340 -12.36 19.90 -14.82
C CYS A 340 -13.02 18.72 -15.51
N GLU A 341 -13.21 18.85 -16.84
CA GLU A 341 -13.59 17.73 -17.68
C GLU A 341 -12.39 17.22 -18.47
N MET A 342 -12.29 15.91 -18.56
CA MET A 342 -11.16 15.23 -19.20
C MET A 342 -11.62 14.27 -20.30
N CYS A 343 -10.73 14.05 -21.25
CA CYS A 343 -10.87 13.02 -22.29
C CYS A 343 -9.74 11.99 -22.19
N ARG A 344 -9.90 10.87 -22.93
CA ARG A 344 -8.82 9.90 -23.12
C ARG A 344 -8.05 10.20 -24.40
N THR A 345 -6.74 10.27 -24.29
CA THR A 345 -5.86 10.50 -25.45
C THR A 345 -4.95 9.30 -25.72
N SER A 346 -4.24 9.35 -26.85
CA SER A 346 -3.40 8.25 -27.34
C SER A 346 -2.20 7.92 -26.41
N ILE A 347 -1.79 8.83 -25.53
CA ILE A 347 -0.64 8.67 -24.61
C ILE A 347 -0.98 8.90 -23.14
N ASN A 348 -2.08 9.59 -22.87
CA ASN A 348 -2.50 9.86 -21.49
C ASN A 348 -3.98 9.49 -21.35
N ALA A 349 -4.31 8.76 -20.30
CA ALA A 349 -5.68 8.36 -20.00
C ALA A 349 -6.61 9.54 -19.68
N SER A 350 -6.06 10.67 -19.17
CA SER A 350 -6.84 11.83 -18.72
C SER A 350 -6.14 13.12 -19.12
N GLU A 351 -6.55 13.75 -20.22
CA GLU A 351 -6.12 15.11 -20.58
C GLU A 351 -7.29 16.09 -20.50
N LEU A 352 -6.96 17.31 -20.08
CA LEU A 352 -7.91 18.40 -19.87
C LEU A 352 -8.64 18.79 -21.16
N THR A 353 -9.97 18.92 -21.09
CA THR A 353 -10.81 19.45 -22.18
C THR A 353 -11.66 20.63 -21.78
N ARG A 354 -11.98 20.78 -20.49
CA ARG A 354 -12.65 21.94 -19.92
C ARG A 354 -12.12 22.20 -18.52
N VAL A 355 -12.01 23.45 -18.15
CA VAL A 355 -11.81 23.90 -16.78
C VAL A 355 -12.81 24.98 -16.45
N SER A 356 -13.46 24.85 -15.30
CA SER A 356 -14.44 25.82 -14.78
C SER A 356 -14.07 26.22 -13.36
N ILE A 357 -14.15 27.50 -13.07
CA ILE A 357 -13.94 28.07 -11.76
C ILE A 357 -15.06 29.04 -11.45
N VAL A 358 -15.63 28.94 -10.27
CA VAL A 358 -16.62 29.86 -9.76
C VAL A 358 -16.12 30.54 -8.48
N ASP A 359 -16.53 31.78 -8.25
CA ASP A 359 -16.25 32.51 -7.02
C ASP A 359 -17.20 32.14 -5.86
N GLU A 360 -16.99 32.71 -4.69
CA GLU A 360 -17.84 32.46 -3.53
C GLU A 360 -19.31 32.86 -3.72
N GLN A 361 -19.61 33.74 -4.65
CA GLN A 361 -20.97 34.18 -4.99
C GLN A 361 -21.64 33.23 -6.00
N GLY A 362 -20.90 32.20 -6.48
CA GLY A 362 -21.37 31.29 -7.51
C GLY A 362 -21.32 31.89 -8.92
N GLN A 363 -20.62 33.02 -9.09
CA GLN A 363 -20.42 33.61 -10.40
C GLN A 363 -19.27 32.92 -11.12
N GLU A 364 -19.39 32.80 -12.43
CA GLU A 364 -18.32 32.30 -13.26
C GLU A 364 -17.08 33.21 -13.14
N PHE A 365 -16.02 32.72 -12.54
CA PHE A 365 -14.74 33.40 -12.44
C PHE A 365 -13.85 33.10 -13.64
N TYR A 366 -13.91 31.86 -14.13
CA TYR A 366 -13.16 31.42 -15.29
C TYR A 366 -13.78 30.16 -15.90
N GLU A 367 -14.02 30.15 -17.20
CA GLU A 367 -14.38 28.96 -17.95
C GLU A 367 -13.61 28.90 -19.25
N SER A 368 -13.14 27.70 -19.63
CA SER A 368 -12.48 27.51 -20.90
C SER A 368 -12.53 26.08 -21.38
N LEU A 369 -12.84 25.88 -22.67
CA LEU A 369 -12.50 24.66 -23.37
C LEU A 369 -11.01 24.66 -23.70
N VAL A 370 -10.39 23.48 -23.61
CA VAL A 370 -8.94 23.31 -23.77
C VAL A 370 -8.66 22.20 -24.77
N ARG A 371 -7.82 22.48 -25.73
CA ARG A 371 -7.40 21.49 -26.73
C ARG A 371 -6.28 20.64 -26.15
N PRO A 372 -6.48 19.31 -25.99
CA PRO A 372 -5.42 18.39 -25.60
C PRO A 372 -4.25 18.42 -26.58
N ASN A 373 -3.05 18.18 -26.09
CA ASN A 373 -1.85 18.09 -26.92
C ASN A 373 -1.86 16.83 -27.79
N ASN A 374 -2.47 15.76 -27.30
CA ASN A 374 -2.49 14.46 -27.94
C ASN A 374 -3.84 14.18 -28.60
N LYS A 375 -3.82 13.27 -29.56
CA LYS A 375 -5.05 12.87 -30.27
C LYS A 375 -6.05 12.26 -29.30
N ILE A 376 -7.26 12.81 -29.23
CA ILE A 376 -8.36 12.26 -28.45
C ILE A 376 -8.77 10.92 -29.07
N ILE A 377 -8.86 9.87 -28.25
CA ILE A 377 -9.36 8.55 -28.62
C ILE A 377 -10.79 8.34 -28.12
N ASP A 378 -11.11 8.93 -26.96
CA ASP A 378 -12.45 8.84 -26.38
C ASP A 378 -12.75 10.16 -25.62
N TYR A 379 -13.84 10.81 -26.00
CA TYR A 379 -14.29 12.05 -25.37
C TYR A 379 -14.91 11.84 -23.99
N VAL A 380 -15.25 10.59 -23.65
CA VAL A 380 -15.96 10.20 -22.41
C VAL A 380 -17.25 11.02 -22.24
N THR A 381 -17.91 11.34 -23.33
CA THR A 381 -19.03 12.31 -23.42
C THR A 381 -20.15 12.05 -22.44
N GLN A 382 -20.43 10.78 -22.11
CA GLN A 382 -21.44 10.41 -21.13
C GLN A 382 -21.19 11.05 -19.74
N PHE A 383 -19.93 11.31 -19.41
CA PHE A 383 -19.55 11.94 -18.14
C PHE A 383 -19.12 13.39 -18.36
N SER A 384 -18.20 13.65 -19.25
CA SER A 384 -17.62 14.98 -19.48
C SER A 384 -18.55 15.97 -20.20
N GLY A 385 -19.59 15.51 -20.87
CA GLY A 385 -20.38 16.36 -21.75
C GLY A 385 -19.61 16.93 -22.97
N ILE A 386 -18.35 16.56 -23.15
CA ILE A 386 -17.52 17.02 -24.26
C ILE A 386 -17.81 16.19 -25.50
N THR A 387 -17.99 16.87 -26.64
CA THR A 387 -18.25 16.21 -27.94
C THR A 387 -17.20 16.66 -28.96
N PRO A 388 -17.03 15.89 -30.06
CA PRO A 388 -16.18 16.29 -31.17
C PRO A 388 -16.54 17.67 -31.77
N GLU A 389 -17.84 17.99 -31.81
CA GLU A 389 -18.36 19.24 -32.33
C GLU A 389 -17.95 20.43 -31.46
N LEU A 390 -18.05 20.31 -30.11
CA LEU A 390 -17.59 21.31 -29.16
C LEU A 390 -16.09 21.57 -29.31
N MET A 391 -15.31 20.54 -29.53
CA MET A 391 -13.85 20.62 -29.63
C MET A 391 -13.32 21.06 -30.97
N LYS A 392 -14.16 21.10 -32.03
CA LYS A 392 -13.75 21.32 -33.43
C LYS A 392 -12.94 22.60 -33.66
N ASN A 393 -13.33 23.69 -33.01
CA ASN A 393 -12.72 25.01 -33.17
C ASN A 393 -11.92 25.48 -31.94
N VAL A 394 -11.68 24.57 -30.98
CA VAL A 394 -10.93 24.89 -29.76
C VAL A 394 -9.45 24.97 -30.11
N SER A 395 -8.87 26.16 -29.94
CA SER A 395 -7.44 26.44 -30.17
C SER A 395 -6.66 26.66 -28.87
N LYS A 396 -7.35 27.03 -27.79
CA LYS A 396 -6.72 27.31 -26.50
C LYS A 396 -6.03 26.05 -25.97
N THR A 397 -4.79 26.21 -25.56
CA THR A 397 -3.95 25.12 -25.05
C THR A 397 -3.86 25.14 -23.53
N LEU A 398 -3.36 24.07 -22.92
CA LEU A 398 -3.07 24.03 -21.49
C LEU A 398 -2.14 25.15 -21.04
N LYS A 399 -1.16 25.53 -21.87
CA LYS A 399 -0.23 26.65 -21.56
C LYS A 399 -0.95 28.00 -21.50
N ASP A 400 -1.98 28.21 -22.33
CA ASP A 400 -2.78 29.44 -22.28
C ASP A 400 -3.58 29.50 -20.98
N VAL A 401 -4.20 28.37 -20.58
CA VAL A 401 -4.89 28.25 -19.29
C VAL A 401 -3.94 28.54 -18.12
N HIS A 402 -2.75 27.97 -18.14
CA HIS A 402 -1.73 28.22 -17.12
C HIS A 402 -1.43 29.70 -16.95
N ARG A 403 -1.19 30.41 -18.07
CA ARG A 403 -0.90 31.85 -18.05
C ARG A 403 -2.11 32.66 -17.52
N GLU A 404 -3.31 32.30 -17.93
CA GLU A 404 -4.51 33.01 -17.52
C GLU A 404 -4.82 32.81 -16.05
N LEU A 405 -4.73 31.56 -15.54
CA LEU A 405 -4.97 31.26 -14.13
C LEU A 405 -3.93 31.89 -13.20
N LYS A 406 -2.65 31.88 -13.57
CA LYS A 406 -1.60 32.58 -12.81
C LYS A 406 -1.86 34.08 -12.65
N ASN A 407 -2.44 34.70 -13.66
CA ASN A 407 -2.76 36.12 -13.63
C ASN A 407 -4.06 36.45 -12.89
N LYS A 408 -4.97 35.50 -12.80
CA LYS A 408 -6.31 35.72 -12.21
C LYS A 408 -6.40 35.34 -10.75
N LEU A 409 -5.80 34.19 -10.36
CA LEU A 409 -5.94 33.68 -9.00
C LEU A 409 -5.13 34.53 -8.00
N PRO A 410 -5.76 35.00 -6.91
CA PRO A 410 -5.04 35.70 -5.84
C PRO A 410 -3.98 34.81 -5.19
N PRO A 411 -2.93 35.40 -4.58
CA PRO A 411 -1.85 34.63 -3.98
C PRO A 411 -2.27 33.83 -2.73
N ASP A 412 -3.40 34.17 -2.12
CA ASP A 412 -4.01 33.49 -0.97
C ASP A 412 -5.32 32.77 -1.34
N ALA A 413 -5.57 32.52 -2.63
CA ALA A 413 -6.73 31.78 -3.08
C ALA A 413 -6.80 30.38 -2.45
N ILE A 414 -7.98 29.97 -2.03
CA ILE A 414 -8.27 28.61 -1.60
C ILE A 414 -9.08 27.91 -2.70
N LEU A 415 -8.57 26.82 -3.24
CA LEU A 415 -9.28 26.02 -4.23
C LEU A 415 -10.14 24.97 -3.56
N VAL A 416 -11.40 24.91 -3.97
CA VAL A 416 -12.43 24.00 -3.44
C VAL A 416 -12.93 23.10 -4.57
N GLY A 417 -13.00 21.79 -4.33
CA GLY A 417 -13.54 20.85 -5.32
C GLY A 417 -13.85 19.49 -4.74
N GLN A 418 -14.19 18.55 -5.60
CA GLN A 418 -14.52 17.18 -5.26
C GLN A 418 -13.45 16.23 -5.82
N SER A 419 -12.61 15.65 -4.97
CA SER A 419 -11.45 14.87 -5.40
C SER A 419 -10.52 15.66 -6.33
N LEU A 420 -10.22 16.89 -5.93
CA LEU A 420 -9.55 17.93 -6.71
C LEU A 420 -8.13 17.57 -7.13
N ASN A 421 -7.56 16.50 -6.57
CA ASN A 421 -6.31 15.91 -7.02
C ASN A 421 -6.35 15.54 -8.52
N PHE A 422 -7.47 15.01 -9.02
CA PHE A 422 -7.61 14.65 -10.45
C PHE A 422 -7.58 15.88 -11.35
N ASP A 423 -8.24 16.95 -10.91
CA ASP A 423 -8.33 18.23 -11.64
C ASP A 423 -6.97 18.92 -11.70
N LEU A 424 -6.27 19.03 -10.58
CA LEU A 424 -4.93 19.60 -10.53
C LEU A 424 -3.92 18.79 -11.33
N ASN A 425 -4.06 17.47 -11.37
CA ASN A 425 -3.24 16.61 -12.23
C ASN A 425 -3.57 16.80 -13.72
N ALA A 426 -4.84 16.95 -14.11
CA ALA A 426 -5.24 17.23 -15.49
C ALA A 426 -4.78 18.63 -15.93
N LEU A 427 -4.87 19.62 -15.04
CA LEU A 427 -4.32 20.96 -15.20
C LEU A 427 -2.80 21.00 -15.20
N LYS A 428 -2.11 19.96 -14.71
CA LYS A 428 -0.67 19.99 -14.44
C LYS A 428 -0.26 21.21 -13.60
N MET A 429 -1.04 21.52 -12.58
CA MET A 429 -0.80 22.64 -11.68
C MET A 429 -0.71 22.18 -10.23
N MET A 430 0.16 22.83 -9.47
CA MET A 430 0.32 22.65 -8.03
C MET A 430 -0.26 23.84 -7.29
N HIS A 431 -1.02 23.58 -6.22
CA HIS A 431 -1.62 24.61 -5.39
C HIS A 431 -1.59 24.23 -3.91
N PRO A 432 -1.13 25.10 -2.98
CA PRO A 432 -0.92 24.75 -1.58
C PRO A 432 -2.19 24.76 -0.73
N TYR A 433 -3.23 25.51 -1.12
CA TYR A 433 -4.40 25.78 -0.30
C TYR A 433 -5.64 25.12 -0.87
N VAL A 434 -5.88 23.89 -0.50
CA VAL A 434 -6.95 23.05 -1.05
C VAL A 434 -7.93 22.63 0.03
N ILE A 435 -9.22 22.72 -0.29
CA ILE A 435 -10.33 22.14 0.45
C ILE A 435 -11.03 21.11 -0.45
N ASP A 436 -11.02 19.83 -0.06
CA ASP A 436 -11.58 18.74 -0.85
C ASP A 436 -12.86 18.18 -0.18
N THR A 437 -14.00 18.36 -0.83
CA THR A 437 -15.29 17.92 -0.33
C THR A 437 -15.41 16.41 -0.20
N SER A 438 -14.66 15.62 -1.00
CA SER A 438 -14.63 14.17 -0.89
C SER A 438 -13.97 13.68 0.42
N ILE A 439 -13.14 14.54 1.03
CA ILE A 439 -12.44 14.27 2.29
C ILE A 439 -13.21 14.89 3.46
N LEU A 440 -13.77 16.10 3.27
CA LEU A 440 -14.50 16.81 4.31
C LEU A 440 -15.83 16.18 4.73
N PHE A 441 -16.44 15.40 3.83
CA PHE A 441 -17.75 14.80 4.06
C PHE A 441 -17.65 13.27 4.04
N ASN A 442 -17.80 12.68 5.21
CA ASN A 442 -17.85 11.23 5.36
C ASN A 442 -19.22 10.81 5.90
N VAL A 443 -20.11 10.39 5.01
CA VAL A 443 -21.47 9.99 5.39
C VAL A 443 -21.59 8.57 5.92
N THR A 444 -20.54 7.76 5.74
CA THR A 444 -20.52 6.34 6.14
C THR A 444 -19.99 6.13 7.54
N GLY A 445 -19.23 7.08 8.07
CA GLY A 445 -18.48 6.92 9.32
C GLY A 445 -17.27 5.97 9.20
N THR A 446 -16.90 5.54 7.99
CA THR A 446 -15.70 4.72 7.75
C THR A 446 -14.56 5.60 7.29
N ALA A 447 -13.39 5.50 7.96
CA ALA A 447 -12.21 6.26 7.58
C ALA A 447 -11.83 6.00 6.10
N GLY A 448 -11.48 7.06 5.37
CA GLY A 448 -11.04 6.97 3.98
C GLY A 448 -12.13 6.70 2.94
N THR A 449 -13.39 6.56 3.34
CA THR A 449 -14.49 6.37 2.37
C THR A 449 -14.94 7.70 1.79
N LYS A 450 -14.79 7.85 0.46
CA LYS A 450 -15.22 9.03 -0.28
C LYS A 450 -16.68 8.89 -0.74
N THR A 451 -17.48 9.94 -0.56
CA THR A 451 -18.87 9.99 -1.02
C THR A 451 -18.95 10.81 -2.30
N LYS A 452 -19.70 10.35 -3.30
CA LYS A 452 -19.89 11.05 -4.58
C LYS A 452 -20.56 12.40 -4.37
N LEU A 453 -20.16 13.43 -5.14
CA LEU A 453 -20.68 14.79 -5.06
C LEU A 453 -22.22 14.83 -5.21
N LYS A 454 -22.77 14.11 -6.17
CA LYS A 454 -24.22 13.97 -6.36
C LYS A 454 -24.95 13.53 -5.08
N VAL A 455 -24.37 12.59 -4.33
CA VAL A 455 -24.96 12.10 -3.06
C VAL A 455 -24.85 13.16 -1.99
N LEU A 456 -23.73 13.88 -1.90
CA LEU A 456 -23.50 14.96 -0.96
C LEU A 456 -24.48 16.13 -1.23
N ALA A 457 -24.59 16.56 -2.49
CA ALA A 457 -25.47 17.64 -2.90
C ALA A 457 -26.94 17.29 -2.57
N LYS A 458 -27.38 16.08 -2.90
CA LYS A 458 -28.74 15.63 -2.58
C LYS A 458 -28.99 15.60 -1.06
N LYS A 459 -28.05 15.04 -0.28
CA LYS A 459 -28.21 14.85 1.16
C LYS A 459 -28.16 16.16 1.95
N PHE A 460 -27.24 17.06 1.61
CA PHE A 460 -26.95 18.24 2.42
C PHE A 460 -27.50 19.54 1.84
N LEU A 461 -27.55 19.66 0.49
CA LEU A 461 -28.07 20.84 -0.19
C LEU A 461 -29.50 20.66 -0.72
N GLN A 462 -30.01 19.42 -0.71
CA GLN A 462 -31.30 19.05 -1.31
C GLN A 462 -31.38 19.38 -2.81
N GLN A 463 -30.23 19.31 -3.49
CA GLN A 463 -30.08 19.59 -4.91
C GLN A 463 -29.82 18.29 -5.67
N ASP A 464 -30.51 18.11 -6.79
CA ASP A 464 -30.26 17.01 -7.73
C ASP A 464 -29.34 17.52 -8.86
N ILE A 465 -28.04 17.33 -8.71
CA ILE A 465 -27.02 17.65 -9.71
C ILE A 465 -26.71 16.45 -10.59
N GLN A 466 -26.00 16.69 -11.70
CA GLN A 466 -25.58 15.62 -12.63
C GLN A 466 -26.77 14.77 -13.11
N SER A 467 -27.93 15.42 -13.38
CA SER A 467 -29.16 14.75 -13.79
C SER A 467 -29.39 14.81 -15.31
N SER A 468 -28.62 15.61 -16.04
CA SER A 468 -28.76 15.78 -17.50
C SER A 468 -28.22 14.56 -18.26
N ALA A 469 -28.90 14.17 -19.35
CA ALA A 469 -28.44 13.13 -20.25
C ALA A 469 -27.19 13.52 -21.07
N GLY A 470 -26.77 14.81 -21.00
CA GLY A 470 -25.67 15.37 -21.79
C GLY A 470 -24.29 15.36 -21.10
N GLY A 471 -24.14 14.66 -19.98
CA GLY A 471 -22.92 14.67 -19.18
C GLY A 471 -22.98 15.63 -17.98
N HIS A 472 -21.89 15.72 -17.22
CA HIS A 472 -21.78 16.62 -16.07
C HIS A 472 -21.66 18.08 -16.52
N ASN A 473 -22.06 18.99 -15.64
CA ASN A 473 -21.86 20.42 -15.81
C ASN A 473 -20.83 20.89 -14.77
N SER A 474 -19.60 21.17 -15.22
CA SER A 474 -18.50 21.54 -14.34
C SER A 474 -18.77 22.79 -13.50
N ILE A 475 -19.56 23.78 -14.00
CA ILE A 475 -19.98 24.97 -13.20
C ILE A 475 -20.94 24.55 -12.09
N GLU A 476 -21.86 23.62 -12.37
CA GLU A 476 -22.77 23.06 -11.36
C GLU A 476 -21.99 22.32 -10.27
N ASP A 477 -21.00 21.50 -10.65
CA ASP A 477 -20.15 20.73 -9.73
C ASP A 477 -19.24 21.65 -8.88
N CYS A 478 -18.65 22.70 -9.47
CA CYS A 478 -17.93 23.76 -8.75
C CYS A 478 -18.85 24.43 -7.69
N SER A 479 -20.03 24.85 -8.11
CA SER A 479 -20.99 25.56 -7.25
C SER A 479 -21.49 24.68 -6.10
N ALA A 480 -21.77 23.40 -6.37
CA ALA A 480 -22.18 22.43 -5.36
C ALA A 480 -21.06 22.17 -4.33
N SER A 481 -19.82 22.07 -4.78
CA SER A 481 -18.65 21.88 -3.89
C SER A 481 -18.45 23.08 -2.97
N LEU A 482 -18.51 24.31 -3.50
CA LEU A 482 -18.47 25.54 -2.69
C LEU A 482 -19.64 25.64 -1.71
N ALA A 483 -20.87 25.35 -2.16
CA ALA A 483 -22.05 25.38 -1.30
C ALA A 483 -21.94 24.40 -0.13
N LEU A 484 -21.40 23.21 -0.34
CA LEU A 484 -21.13 22.22 0.71
C LEU A 484 -20.14 22.77 1.75
N VAL A 485 -19.03 23.37 1.30
CA VAL A 485 -18.04 23.97 2.21
C VAL A 485 -18.65 25.13 3.00
N LYS A 486 -19.38 26.04 2.36
CA LYS A 486 -20.10 27.14 3.04
C LYS A 486 -21.13 26.64 4.04
N LEU A 487 -21.87 25.59 3.69
CA LEU A 487 -22.79 24.95 4.62
C LEU A 487 -22.06 24.40 5.84
N LYS A 488 -20.93 23.72 5.67
CA LYS A 488 -20.11 23.20 6.77
C LYS A 488 -19.58 24.35 7.64
N LEU A 489 -19.06 25.41 7.05
CA LEU A 489 -18.59 26.61 7.76
C LEU A 489 -19.72 27.28 8.58
N SER A 490 -20.95 27.26 8.08
CA SER A 490 -22.11 27.80 8.81
C SER A 490 -22.62 26.93 9.99
N LYS A 491 -22.06 25.72 10.12
CA LYS A 491 -22.44 24.76 11.19
C LYS A 491 -21.30 24.59 12.19
N ASN A 492 -20.47 23.59 11.97
CA ASN A 492 -19.27 23.29 12.74
C ASN A 492 -18.38 22.32 11.96
N ILE A 493 -17.16 22.12 12.41
CA ILE A 493 -16.16 21.28 11.75
C ILE A 493 -16.59 19.79 11.62
N TYR A 494 -17.47 19.32 12.51
CA TYR A 494 -17.96 17.93 12.53
C TYR A 494 -19.15 17.71 11.58
N TYR A 495 -19.77 18.78 11.09
CA TYR A 495 -20.97 18.67 10.26
C TYR A 495 -20.70 17.91 8.97
N GLY A 496 -21.56 16.93 8.69
CA GLY A 496 -21.47 16.10 7.47
C GLY A 496 -20.36 15.03 7.49
N ASP A 497 -19.60 14.97 8.57
CA ASP A 497 -18.60 13.93 8.79
C ASP A 497 -19.02 13.03 9.95
N GLN A 498 -19.62 11.89 9.62
CA GLN A 498 -20.12 10.93 10.62
C GLN A 498 -18.97 10.35 11.44
N TRP A 499 -17.82 10.14 10.83
CA TRP A 499 -16.64 9.62 11.51
C TRP A 499 -16.13 10.59 12.59
N LEU A 500 -16.04 11.90 12.29
CA LEU A 500 -15.68 12.92 13.27
C LEU A 500 -16.76 13.10 14.35
N GLN A 501 -18.06 13.02 13.98
CA GLN A 501 -19.17 13.14 14.92
C GLN A 501 -19.18 11.99 15.94
N ASP A 502 -18.99 10.76 15.49
CA ASP A 502 -18.95 9.57 16.34
C ASP A 502 -17.82 9.67 17.36
N ARG A 503 -16.65 10.15 16.93
CA ARG A 503 -15.51 10.43 17.80
C ARG A 503 -15.82 11.48 18.87
N ARG A 504 -16.38 12.63 18.45
CA ARG A 504 -16.78 13.70 19.39
C ARG A 504 -17.79 13.19 20.44
N ASN A 505 -18.77 12.43 20.00
CA ASN A 505 -19.77 11.85 20.88
C ASN A 505 -19.15 10.87 21.87
N TYR A 506 -18.22 10.05 21.41
CA TYR A 506 -17.46 9.15 22.27
C TYR A 506 -16.73 9.93 23.36
N HIS A 507 -15.93 10.93 23.01
CA HIS A 507 -15.20 11.74 24.00
C HIS A 507 -16.12 12.44 25.01
N LYS A 508 -17.23 12.99 24.56
CA LYS A 508 -18.21 13.61 25.47
C LYS A 508 -18.84 12.61 26.44
N LYS A 509 -19.12 11.40 26.00
CA LYS A 509 -19.66 10.34 26.88
C LYS A 509 -18.60 9.80 27.83
N ALA A 510 -17.43 9.52 27.35
CA ALA A 510 -16.29 9.03 28.12
C ALA A 510 -15.92 9.98 29.27
N SER A 511 -15.91 11.28 29.01
CA SER A 511 -15.70 12.32 30.03
C SER A 511 -16.81 12.37 31.08
N ARG A 512 -18.07 12.04 30.71
CA ARG A 512 -19.20 12.03 31.66
C ARG A 512 -19.25 10.81 32.57
N ILE A 513 -18.77 9.66 32.09
CA ILE A 513 -18.89 8.38 32.80
C ILE A 513 -17.75 8.18 33.81
N GLY A 514 -16.66 8.97 33.73
CA GLY A 514 -15.54 8.90 34.67
C GLY A 514 -14.76 7.57 34.63
N ILE A 515 -15.03 6.72 33.62
CA ILE A 515 -14.42 5.40 33.48
C ILE A 515 -13.14 5.54 32.66
N ALA A 516 -12.03 5.13 33.24
CA ALA A 516 -10.69 4.89 32.60
C ALA A 516 -10.11 6.07 31.79
N THR A 517 -10.93 7.02 31.37
CA THR A 517 -10.61 8.11 30.45
C THR A 517 -9.77 9.20 31.09
N GLN A 518 -9.85 9.44 32.41
CA GLN A 518 -8.91 10.38 33.04
C GLN A 518 -7.49 9.84 33.06
N GLN A 519 -7.32 8.55 33.25
CA GLN A 519 -5.98 7.91 33.15
C GLN A 519 -5.53 7.78 31.68
N GLU A 520 -6.43 7.48 30.77
CA GLU A 520 -6.11 7.44 29.31
C GLU A 520 -5.95 8.84 28.73
N VAL A 521 -6.79 9.81 29.07
CA VAL A 521 -6.63 11.22 28.67
C VAL A 521 -5.37 11.84 29.30
N GLN A 522 -5.04 11.54 30.55
CA GLN A 522 -3.77 11.96 31.15
C GLN A 522 -2.56 11.25 30.57
N ARG A 523 -2.68 9.97 30.19
CA ARG A 523 -1.62 9.24 29.45
C ARG A 523 -1.46 9.74 28.01
N PHE A 524 -2.53 10.26 27.39
CA PHE A 524 -2.58 10.52 25.95
C PHE A 524 -2.43 12.00 25.60
N GLY A 525 -2.39 12.93 26.56
CA GLY A 525 -2.22 14.37 26.33
C GLY A 525 -3.33 15.00 25.47
N ALA A 526 -3.17 16.28 25.13
CA ALA A 526 -4.13 17.10 24.41
C ALA A 526 -4.44 16.66 22.94
N ASP A 527 -3.75 15.64 22.41
CA ASP A 527 -3.92 15.13 21.06
C ASP A 527 -5.11 14.16 20.88
N ALA A 528 -6.05 14.14 21.82
CA ALA A 528 -7.22 13.25 21.81
C ALA A 528 -8.21 13.43 20.64
N THR A 529 -7.98 14.42 19.77
CA THR A 529 -8.86 14.70 18.61
C THR A 529 -8.72 13.72 17.44
N THR A 530 -7.75 12.82 17.51
CA THR A 530 -7.42 11.91 16.40
C THR A 530 -7.59 10.42 16.74
N THR A 531 -8.57 10.07 17.56
CA THR A 531 -8.83 8.68 17.95
C THR A 531 -9.93 8.04 17.10
N GLU A 532 -9.72 6.82 16.65
CA GLU A 532 -10.69 6.00 15.92
C GLU A 532 -11.05 4.76 16.73
N ILE A 533 -12.34 4.40 16.78
CA ILE A 533 -12.75 3.11 17.32
C ILE A 533 -12.40 2.03 16.29
N THR A 534 -11.56 1.12 16.70
CA THR A 534 -11.02 0.05 15.85
C THR A 534 -11.31 -1.32 16.46
N THR A 535 -11.15 -2.34 15.66
CA THR A 535 -11.04 -3.72 16.12
C THR A 535 -9.59 -4.17 16.05
N THR A 536 -9.30 -5.39 16.47
CA THR A 536 -7.97 -5.95 16.30
C THR A 536 -7.91 -6.88 15.09
N LEU A 537 -6.75 -6.95 14.46
CA LEU A 537 -6.43 -7.94 13.44
C LEU A 537 -6.72 -9.36 13.96
N PHE A 538 -6.44 -9.62 15.23
CA PHE A 538 -6.71 -10.90 15.89
C PHE A 538 -8.20 -11.17 16.09
N GLY A 539 -8.99 -10.14 16.41
CA GLY A 539 -10.45 -10.24 16.47
C GLY A 539 -11.07 -10.59 15.11
N GLN A 540 -10.58 -9.95 14.06
CA GLN A 540 -11.00 -10.27 12.69
C GLN A 540 -10.59 -11.69 12.26
N ALA A 541 -9.38 -12.12 12.59
CA ALA A 541 -8.92 -13.48 12.35
C ALA A 541 -9.83 -14.51 13.02
N ARG A 542 -10.16 -14.27 14.30
CA ARG A 542 -11.04 -15.14 15.07
C ARG A 542 -12.43 -15.28 14.46
N LYS A 543 -13.04 -14.19 13.99
CA LYS A 543 -14.35 -14.20 13.29
C LYS A 543 -14.33 -15.09 12.05
N LYS A 544 -13.18 -15.30 11.45
CA LYS A 544 -12.96 -16.18 10.29
C LYS A 544 -12.40 -17.55 10.66
N ASN A 545 -12.48 -17.95 11.95
CA ASN A 545 -11.90 -19.19 12.47
C ASN A 545 -10.40 -19.37 12.17
N LYS A 546 -9.67 -18.25 12.08
CA LYS A 546 -8.22 -18.23 11.87
C LYS A 546 -7.50 -18.23 13.21
N LYS A 547 -6.46 -19.06 13.31
CA LYS A 547 -5.62 -19.13 14.50
C LYS A 547 -4.54 -18.09 14.45
N SER A 548 -4.33 -17.38 15.57
CA SER A 548 -3.31 -16.35 15.71
C SER A 548 -2.44 -16.61 16.94
N ALA A 549 -1.15 -16.32 16.83
CA ALA A 549 -0.21 -16.36 17.95
C ALA A 549 0.51 -15.03 18.09
N ILE A 550 0.69 -14.59 19.32
CA ILE A 550 1.55 -13.47 19.70
C ILE A 550 2.59 -14.02 20.66
N VAL A 551 3.86 -13.82 20.31
CA VAL A 551 5.00 -14.21 21.13
C VAL A 551 5.90 -13.00 21.35
N THR A 552 6.22 -12.66 22.59
CA THR A 552 6.94 -11.42 22.87
C THR A 552 7.88 -11.53 24.05
N SER A 553 8.97 -10.73 24.04
CA SER A 553 9.78 -10.41 25.21
C SER A 553 9.53 -8.96 25.69
N ALA A 554 8.74 -8.18 24.95
CA ALA A 554 8.55 -6.76 25.18
C ALA A 554 7.63 -6.46 26.37
N ASN A 555 8.02 -5.48 27.19
CA ASN A 555 7.23 -5.00 28.32
C ASN A 555 6.09 -4.07 27.89
N ASN A 556 6.25 -3.39 26.77
CA ASN A 556 5.24 -2.47 26.21
C ASN A 556 3.96 -3.18 25.73
N LEU A 557 3.98 -4.51 25.64
CA LEU A 557 2.80 -5.33 25.33
C LEU A 557 1.94 -5.69 26.56
N ASP A 558 2.28 -5.21 27.74
CA ASP A 558 1.49 -5.51 28.94
C ASP A 558 0.04 -5.00 28.82
N ASN A 559 -0.18 -3.87 28.16
CA ASN A 559 -1.53 -3.39 27.84
C ASN A 559 -2.27 -4.34 26.90
N PHE A 560 -1.60 -4.85 25.85
CA PHE A 560 -2.14 -5.86 24.96
C PHE A 560 -2.35 -7.20 25.67
N GLY A 561 -1.43 -7.57 26.57
CA GLY A 561 -1.52 -8.76 27.41
C GLY A 561 -2.75 -8.73 28.32
N ASN A 562 -3.10 -7.58 28.87
CA ASN A 562 -4.32 -7.41 29.67
C ASN A 562 -5.58 -7.60 28.79
N TYR A 563 -5.64 -6.98 27.63
CA TYR A 563 -6.74 -7.18 26.68
C TYR A 563 -6.89 -8.66 26.29
N PHE A 564 -5.81 -9.31 25.91
CA PHE A 564 -5.84 -10.73 25.53
C PHE A 564 -6.01 -11.64 26.73
N GLY A 565 -5.45 -11.28 27.88
CA GLY A 565 -5.59 -12.01 29.14
C GLY A 565 -7.04 -12.09 29.60
N GLU A 566 -7.75 -11.00 29.60
CA GLU A 566 -9.18 -10.94 29.93
C GLU A 566 -10.03 -11.70 28.91
N ALA A 567 -9.79 -11.53 27.61
CA ALA A 567 -10.48 -12.28 26.57
C ALA A 567 -10.21 -13.80 26.68
N MET A 568 -8.99 -14.19 26.97
CA MET A 568 -8.61 -15.60 27.15
C MET A 568 -9.16 -16.19 28.44
N GLN A 569 -9.35 -15.42 29.50
CA GLN A 569 -9.98 -15.87 30.75
C GLN A 569 -11.49 -16.02 30.60
N ALA A 570 -12.13 -15.14 29.81
CA ALA A 570 -13.58 -15.09 29.67
C ALA A 570 -14.18 -16.19 28.78
N ASN A 571 -13.41 -16.82 27.87
CA ASN A 571 -13.99 -17.76 26.91
C ASN A 571 -13.00 -18.86 26.47
N ALA A 572 -13.37 -20.13 26.72
CA ALA A 572 -12.57 -21.31 26.34
C ALA A 572 -12.35 -21.43 24.82
N ASP A 573 -13.26 -20.92 23.99
CA ASP A 573 -13.13 -20.97 22.52
C ASP A 573 -12.13 -19.93 22.01
N VAL A 574 -11.93 -18.82 22.70
CA VAL A 574 -10.88 -17.85 22.40
C VAL A 574 -9.50 -18.48 22.58
N LYS A 575 -9.31 -19.29 23.63
CA LYS A 575 -8.03 -19.99 23.88
C LYS A 575 -7.61 -20.94 22.75
N LYS A 576 -8.56 -21.46 21.99
CA LYS A 576 -8.26 -22.36 20.87
C LYS A 576 -7.75 -21.62 19.63
N LEU A 577 -8.15 -20.36 19.46
CA LEU A 577 -7.88 -19.58 18.25
C LEU A 577 -6.81 -18.47 18.47
N LEU A 578 -6.54 -18.10 19.71
CA LEU A 578 -5.55 -17.08 20.06
C LEU A 578 -4.59 -17.60 21.12
N CYS A 579 -3.29 -17.56 20.82
CA CYS A 579 -2.20 -17.84 21.75
C CYS A 579 -1.46 -16.54 22.04
N PHE A 580 -1.32 -16.17 23.32
CA PHE A 580 -0.44 -15.09 23.75
C PHE A 580 0.61 -15.66 24.71
N GLN A 581 1.89 -15.33 24.45
CA GLN A 581 3.00 -15.84 25.26
C GLN A 581 4.06 -14.76 25.42
N LYS A 582 4.33 -14.39 26.68
CA LYS A 582 5.44 -13.53 27.06
C LYS A 582 6.59 -14.40 27.54
N LEU A 583 7.80 -14.11 27.10
CA LEU A 583 9.02 -14.86 27.39
C LEU A 583 10.12 -13.92 27.89
N ASP A 584 11.10 -14.49 28.58
CA ASP A 584 12.13 -13.72 29.28
C ASP A 584 13.33 -13.36 28.39
N SER A 585 13.43 -13.95 27.18
CA SER A 585 14.53 -13.67 26.27
C SER A 585 14.09 -13.62 24.80
N ASP A 586 14.83 -12.85 24.01
CA ASP A 586 14.61 -12.68 22.57
C ASP A 586 14.79 -14.00 21.82
N GLU A 587 15.79 -14.81 22.20
CA GLU A 587 16.01 -16.14 21.63
C GLU A 587 14.82 -17.06 21.85
N ALA A 588 14.25 -17.06 23.05
CA ALA A 588 13.07 -17.87 23.37
C ALA A 588 11.86 -17.42 22.55
N VAL A 589 11.71 -16.13 22.26
CA VAL A 589 10.66 -15.61 21.36
C VAL A 589 10.83 -16.20 19.95
N ILE A 590 12.03 -16.20 19.42
CA ILE A 590 12.29 -16.74 18.08
C ILE A 590 12.05 -18.26 18.04
N GLU A 591 12.53 -19.00 19.03
CA GLU A 591 12.33 -20.45 19.13
C GLU A 591 10.84 -20.81 19.20
N GLN A 592 10.08 -20.14 20.07
CA GLN A 592 8.64 -20.34 20.17
C GLN A 592 7.89 -19.93 18.90
N THR A 593 8.37 -18.90 18.20
CA THR A 593 7.78 -18.52 16.92
C THR A 593 8.02 -19.59 15.84
N VAL A 594 9.21 -20.17 15.81
CA VAL A 594 9.54 -21.29 14.93
C VAL A 594 8.59 -22.49 15.19
N ASP A 595 8.35 -22.84 16.46
CA ASP A 595 7.45 -23.94 16.82
C ASP A 595 5.98 -23.66 16.43
N LYS A 596 5.56 -22.40 16.49
CA LYS A 596 4.17 -22.00 16.26
C LYS A 596 3.85 -21.67 14.80
N CYS A 597 4.84 -21.24 14.00
CA CYS A 597 4.61 -20.67 12.68
C CYS A 597 3.83 -21.59 11.72
N LEU A 598 3.91 -22.91 11.87
CA LEU A 598 3.17 -23.88 11.06
C LEU A 598 1.77 -24.22 11.59
N ASN A 599 1.50 -23.91 12.86
CA ASN A 599 0.27 -24.27 13.55
C ASN A 599 -0.77 -23.15 13.59
N TYR A 600 -0.35 -21.93 13.23
CA TYR A 600 -1.17 -20.72 13.28
C TYR A 600 -1.20 -20.04 11.90
N ASP A 601 -2.36 -19.50 11.53
CA ASP A 601 -2.54 -18.75 10.27
C ASP A 601 -1.81 -17.41 10.30
N PHE A 602 -1.68 -16.80 11.49
CA PHE A 602 -1.01 -15.53 11.70
C PHE A 602 -0.15 -15.59 12.97
N ASN A 603 1.11 -15.22 12.84
CA ASN A 603 2.07 -15.17 13.94
C ASN A 603 2.66 -13.77 14.03
N LEU A 604 2.59 -13.14 15.20
CA LEU A 604 3.24 -11.87 15.50
C LEU A 604 4.27 -12.09 16.61
N SER A 605 5.52 -11.85 16.30
CA SER A 605 6.63 -11.90 17.26
C SER A 605 7.15 -10.49 17.46
N CYS A 606 7.23 -10.07 18.72
CA CYS A 606 7.67 -8.73 19.08
C CYS A 606 8.88 -8.80 20.03
N ILE A 607 9.93 -8.12 19.65
CA ILE A 607 11.17 -7.99 20.42
C ILE A 607 11.44 -6.50 20.60
N GLN A 608 11.65 -6.08 21.84
CA GLN A 608 12.07 -4.73 22.18
C GLN A 608 13.54 -4.75 22.57
N LEU A 609 14.38 -4.07 21.79
CA LEU A 609 15.80 -3.96 22.08
C LEU A 609 16.02 -3.14 23.35
N LYS A 610 16.99 -3.56 24.14
CA LYS A 610 17.36 -2.86 25.38
C LYS A 610 18.29 -1.69 25.05
N PRO A 611 18.33 -0.63 25.88
CA PRO A 611 19.27 0.47 25.70
C PRO A 611 20.72 0.01 25.60
N GLU A 612 21.08 -1.08 26.31
CA GLU A 612 22.42 -1.67 26.30
C GLU A 612 22.79 -2.25 24.92
N ASP A 613 21.83 -2.82 24.18
CA ASP A 613 22.02 -3.36 22.84
C ASP A 613 22.38 -2.26 21.82
N LEU A 614 22.04 -1.00 22.13
CA LEU A 614 22.20 0.17 21.25
C LEU A 614 23.25 1.17 21.75
N ALA A 615 23.82 0.95 22.95
CA ALA A 615 24.68 1.90 23.64
C ALA A 615 26.01 2.20 22.90
N THR A 616 26.53 1.25 22.14
CA THR A 616 27.77 1.39 21.36
C THR A 616 27.58 0.88 19.95
N VAL A 617 28.41 1.37 19.02
CA VAL A 617 28.41 0.91 17.61
C VAL A 617 28.62 -0.59 17.51
N ASP A 618 29.51 -1.16 18.34
CA ASP A 618 29.78 -2.61 18.34
C ASP A 618 28.64 -3.42 18.94
N ALA A 619 28.00 -2.96 20.01
CA ALA A 619 26.81 -3.58 20.56
C ALA A 619 25.68 -3.62 19.52
N LYS A 620 25.40 -2.47 18.90
CA LYS A 620 24.40 -2.35 17.83
C LYS A 620 24.73 -3.29 16.66
N ARG A 621 25.98 -3.32 16.18
CA ARG A 621 26.44 -4.23 15.13
C ARG A 621 26.19 -5.70 15.47
N ASN A 622 26.55 -6.11 16.68
CA ASN A 622 26.36 -7.49 17.12
C ASN A 622 24.87 -7.86 17.20
N LYS A 623 24.03 -6.94 17.70
CA LYS A 623 22.60 -7.16 17.76
C LYS A 623 21.98 -7.28 16.35
N ILE A 624 22.42 -6.46 15.41
CA ILE A 624 21.97 -6.50 14.01
C ILE A 624 22.36 -7.84 13.34
N ARG A 625 23.56 -8.36 13.59
CA ARG A 625 23.96 -9.71 13.13
C ARG A 625 23.09 -10.80 13.75
N GLN A 626 22.72 -10.65 15.03
CA GLN A 626 21.83 -11.57 15.70
C GLN A 626 20.43 -11.56 15.08
N ILE A 627 19.88 -10.38 14.74
CA ILE A 627 18.60 -10.22 14.04
C ILE A 627 18.67 -10.90 12.65
N ASP A 628 19.74 -10.74 11.91
CA ASP A 628 19.94 -11.41 10.62
C ASP A 628 19.87 -12.95 10.76
N GLY A 629 20.48 -13.48 11.84
CA GLY A 629 20.38 -14.88 12.21
C GLY A 629 18.96 -15.33 12.56
N TRP A 630 18.19 -14.52 13.29
CA TRP A 630 16.79 -14.79 13.60
C TRP A 630 15.92 -14.83 12.35
N VAL A 631 16.11 -13.89 11.45
CA VAL A 631 15.40 -13.85 10.17
C VAL A 631 15.67 -15.12 9.34
N ARG A 632 16.91 -15.59 9.29
CA ARG A 632 17.25 -16.86 8.64
C ARG A 632 16.53 -18.05 9.27
N LYS A 633 16.49 -18.14 10.63
CA LYS A 633 15.78 -19.21 11.34
C LYS A 633 14.29 -19.20 11.00
N LEU A 634 13.64 -18.04 11.07
CA LEU A 634 12.22 -17.89 10.78
C LEU A 634 11.89 -18.22 9.31
N TYR A 635 12.67 -17.71 8.37
CA TYR A 635 12.48 -18.03 6.94
C TYR A 635 12.64 -19.52 6.65
N GLY A 636 13.57 -20.19 7.35
CA GLY A 636 13.73 -21.64 7.29
C GLY A 636 12.56 -22.43 7.90
N ALA A 637 11.87 -21.88 8.87
CA ALA A 637 10.79 -22.53 9.62
C ALA A 637 9.40 -22.40 8.95
N ILE A 638 9.09 -21.24 8.36
CA ILE A 638 7.78 -21.06 7.69
C ILE A 638 7.63 -22.05 6.53
N SER A 639 6.40 -22.43 6.19
CA SER A 639 6.16 -23.35 5.07
C SER A 639 6.41 -22.67 3.71
N VAL A 640 6.61 -23.48 2.68
CA VAL A 640 6.54 -22.99 1.30
C VAL A 640 5.21 -22.27 1.07
N ASN A 641 5.24 -21.11 0.42
CA ASN A 641 4.13 -20.18 0.29
C ASN A 641 3.71 -19.47 1.60
N GLY A 642 4.45 -19.59 2.70
CA GLY A 642 4.31 -18.72 3.87
C GLY A 642 4.85 -17.32 3.56
N LEU A 643 4.24 -16.29 4.13
CA LEU A 643 4.72 -14.90 4.07
C LEU A 643 5.52 -14.58 5.34
N LEU A 644 6.73 -14.07 5.16
CA LEU A 644 7.52 -13.45 6.23
C LEU A 644 7.53 -11.93 6.04
N VAL A 645 7.18 -11.22 7.10
CA VAL A 645 7.32 -9.78 7.21
C VAL A 645 8.22 -9.47 8.39
N VAL A 646 9.26 -8.68 8.17
CA VAL A 646 10.15 -8.20 9.22
C VAL A 646 10.06 -6.69 9.27
N LEU A 647 9.80 -6.15 10.45
CA LEU A 647 9.71 -4.72 10.72
C LEU A 647 10.81 -4.33 11.72
N LEU A 648 11.67 -3.40 11.33
CA LEU A 648 12.65 -2.76 12.20
C LEU A 648 12.18 -1.32 12.42
N ALA A 649 11.79 -0.95 13.64
CA ALA A 649 11.13 0.31 13.89
C ALA A 649 11.35 0.79 15.35
N GLY A 650 10.86 1.97 15.71
CA GLY A 650 10.79 2.45 17.09
C GLY A 650 12.12 2.85 17.73
N GLY A 651 13.17 3.12 16.93
CA GLY A 651 14.40 3.72 17.44
C GLY A 651 14.15 5.15 17.94
N GLU A 652 14.71 5.49 19.11
CA GLU A 652 14.68 6.86 19.59
C GLU A 652 15.54 7.73 18.68
N VAL A 653 15.06 8.85 18.26
CA VAL A 653 15.70 10.17 18.06
C VAL A 653 14.84 11.04 17.15
N SER A 654 14.56 12.28 17.50
CA SER A 654 13.96 13.38 16.73
C SER A 654 12.68 13.09 15.89
N PRO A 655 11.84 14.06 15.60
CA PRO A 655 10.65 13.92 14.73
C PRO A 655 10.96 13.40 13.33
N GLN A 656 12.23 13.44 12.91
CA GLN A 656 12.72 12.93 11.62
C GLN A 656 13.05 11.43 11.65
N SER A 657 13.17 10.80 12.83
CA SER A 657 13.55 9.39 12.99
C SER A 657 12.38 8.40 13.08
N ARG A 658 11.20 8.79 12.66
CA ARG A 658 10.03 7.89 12.56
C ARG A 658 10.09 6.95 11.37
N MET A 659 11.28 6.78 10.78
CA MET A 659 11.47 5.93 9.61
C MET A 659 11.87 4.53 10.03
N ALA A 660 11.08 3.57 9.63
CA ALA A 660 11.24 2.15 9.84
C ALA A 660 11.62 1.44 8.54
N VAL A 661 11.97 0.16 8.65
CA VAL A 661 12.20 -0.73 7.51
C VAL A 661 11.22 -1.89 7.56
N ALA A 662 10.53 -2.15 6.46
CA ALA A 662 9.74 -3.35 6.24
C ALA A 662 10.39 -4.23 5.19
N MET A 663 10.62 -5.49 5.53
CA MET A 663 11.12 -6.52 4.62
C MET A 663 10.03 -7.55 4.41
N VAL A 664 9.67 -7.82 3.15
CA VAL A 664 8.52 -8.65 2.80
C VAL A 664 8.88 -9.66 1.73
N GLU A 665 8.72 -10.94 2.03
CA GLU A 665 8.97 -12.01 1.05
C GLU A 665 8.11 -13.25 1.35
N THR A 666 7.71 -13.94 0.29
CA THR A 666 7.09 -15.27 0.37
C THR A 666 8.15 -16.34 0.29
N ARG A 667 8.06 -17.40 1.13
CA ARG A 667 9.00 -18.52 1.01
C ARG A 667 8.78 -19.26 -0.29
N LYS A 668 9.83 -19.27 -1.10
CA LYS A 668 9.91 -19.99 -2.38
C LYS A 668 10.39 -21.43 -2.13
N CYS A 669 9.99 -22.33 -3.04
CA CYS A 669 10.51 -23.72 -3.04
C CYS A 669 12.00 -23.74 -3.28
#